data_3ce1807c4fa79fc907bf39a1c68eda5e
#
_entry.id   3ce1807c4fa79fc907bf39a1c68eda5e
#
_cell.length_a   1.000
_cell.length_b   1.000
_cell.length_c   1.000
_cell.angle_alpha   90.00
_cell.angle_beta   90.00
_cell.angle_gamma   90.00
#
_symmetry.space_group_name_H-M   'P 1'
#
loop_
_entity.id
_entity.type
_entity.pdbx_description
1 polymer ?
#
loop_
_entity_poly.entity_id
_entity_poly.type
_entity_poly.pdbx_seq_one_letter_code
_entity_poly.pdbx_strand_id
1 'polypeptide(L)'
;MSNRQPVSALKGIGEKTGKLFEKVGVITIDDLLSYYPRAYDTYDEPVHIGQLREQAVMSVASALLKPPDLLRTGKIQMVSAVIKDLTGSLQLAWFNMPYMRSNVKSGQTYVFRGRVVKKGGRLIMEQPEVFTKEAYEALEHSMQPVYGQTRGLSNKTIVKAQKQALEIRQLEREYMPAFLRKKYQLAEINYAAEHIHFPSDEKELLFARRRLVFDEFFMFLVGVRRLKEHREGERSSWVLKERREVQAVKEGLPYALTGAQERALKEVFSDMAGGRVMNRLIQGDVGSGKTIIAVLALLQAAYNGCQGALMVPTEVLARQHFESMKELFEANGIDRTPVLVTGSMTAKEKRLAYEKIASHEADIIVGTHALIQEKVIYHRLALVITDEQHRFGVGQRELLSTKGEMPHVLVMSATPIPRTLAIILYGDLDISVIDELPAGRQEIKNCVVDTGYRSKAYAFIQKQVEMGHQAYVICPMVEASEMIEAENVVDYAKALKKALPETVSVEYLHGKMKAREKNRVMEQFASGEIQVLVSTTVIEVGVNVPNATVMMIENAERFGLAQLHQLRGRVGRGKAQSYCIMVSGNGGKDTMERLDIMNRSNDGFYIASEDLKLRGPGDIFGVRQSGELEFKLGDIFTDANILKQVSEEVNRILDEDPGLDKEEYRELKRKVEQYLGDRDEHLNL
;
A
#
# COMPACT_ATOMS: atom_id res chain seq x y z
N MET A 1 7.81 -35.02 18.71
CA MET A 1 8.73 -34.81 17.57
C MET A 1 8.91 -33.31 17.39
N SER A 2 10.10 -32.82 17.04
CA SER A 2 10.30 -31.39 16.84
C SER A 2 9.52 -30.93 15.61
N ASN A 3 8.75 -29.84 15.70
CA ASN A 3 8.01 -29.27 14.56
C ASN A 3 8.92 -28.79 13.41
N ARG A 4 10.23 -28.69 13.66
CA ARG A 4 11.27 -28.35 12.67
C ARG A 4 11.62 -29.52 11.73
N GLN A 5 10.97 -30.69 11.86
CA GLN A 5 11.17 -31.79 10.92
C GLN A 5 10.60 -31.46 9.54
N PRO A 6 11.20 -31.98 8.45
CA PRO A 6 10.70 -31.75 7.10
C PRO A 6 9.31 -32.36 6.92
N VAL A 7 8.47 -31.72 6.07
CA VAL A 7 7.12 -32.17 5.77
C VAL A 7 7.09 -33.61 5.20
N SER A 8 8.18 -34.06 4.58
CA SER A 8 8.36 -35.42 4.06
C SER A 8 8.41 -36.51 5.15
N ALA A 9 8.54 -36.13 6.43
CA ALA A 9 8.43 -37.05 7.55
C ALA A 9 7.00 -37.54 7.82
N LEU A 10 6.00 -36.85 7.26
CA LEU A 10 4.59 -37.21 7.39
C LEU A 10 4.25 -38.46 6.55
N LYS A 11 3.40 -39.31 7.11
CA LYS A 11 3.01 -40.58 6.46
C LYS A 11 2.30 -40.31 5.13
N GLY A 12 2.86 -40.87 4.05
CA GLY A 12 2.33 -40.75 2.70
C GLY A 12 2.81 -39.53 1.92
N ILE A 13 3.77 -38.76 2.48
CA ILE A 13 4.45 -37.66 1.79
C ILE A 13 5.88 -38.15 1.48
N GLY A 14 6.08 -38.65 0.26
CA GLY A 14 7.42 -39.02 -0.22
C GLY A 14 8.15 -37.78 -0.78
N GLU A 15 9.42 -38.00 -1.14
CA GLU A 15 10.33 -36.93 -1.64
C GLU A 15 9.74 -36.11 -2.80
N LYS A 16 9.03 -36.75 -3.75
CA LYS A 16 8.36 -36.08 -4.88
C LYS A 16 7.25 -35.14 -4.41
N THR A 17 6.46 -35.55 -3.42
CA THR A 17 5.38 -34.75 -2.86
C THR A 17 5.95 -33.63 -1.97
N GLY A 18 7.04 -33.91 -1.23
CA GLY A 18 7.78 -32.89 -0.47
C GLY A 18 8.23 -31.73 -1.36
N LYS A 19 8.81 -32.01 -2.52
CA LYS A 19 9.19 -30.98 -3.51
C LYS A 19 8.01 -30.17 -4.05
N LEU A 20 6.77 -30.70 -4.01
CA LEU A 20 5.58 -29.93 -4.36
C LEU A 20 5.14 -29.01 -3.22
N PHE A 21 5.34 -29.42 -1.98
CA PHE A 21 5.14 -28.57 -0.81
C PHE A 21 6.14 -27.42 -0.78
N GLU A 22 7.41 -27.65 -1.12
CA GLU A 22 8.43 -26.59 -1.24
C GLU A 22 8.03 -25.49 -2.24
N LYS A 23 7.34 -25.84 -3.35
CA LYS A 23 6.84 -24.87 -4.32
C LYS A 23 5.76 -23.92 -3.78
N VAL A 24 5.12 -24.27 -2.69
CA VAL A 24 4.15 -23.41 -1.99
C VAL A 24 4.71 -22.85 -0.67
N GLY A 25 6.04 -22.91 -0.50
CA GLY A 25 6.73 -22.36 0.66
C GLY A 25 6.66 -23.21 1.93
N VAL A 26 6.31 -24.51 1.81
CA VAL A 26 6.18 -25.42 2.96
C VAL A 26 7.32 -26.44 2.92
N ILE A 27 8.29 -26.30 3.82
CA ILE A 27 9.47 -27.18 3.96
C ILE A 27 9.35 -28.06 5.21
N THR A 28 8.96 -27.44 6.31
CA THR A 28 8.87 -28.09 7.62
C THR A 28 7.42 -28.30 8.07
N ILE A 29 7.23 -29.03 9.16
CA ILE A 29 5.93 -29.20 9.80
C ILE A 29 5.43 -27.85 10.37
N ASP A 30 6.32 -27.00 10.87
CA ASP A 30 5.97 -25.65 11.32
C ASP A 30 5.46 -24.77 10.18
N ASP A 31 6.10 -24.86 9.00
CA ASP A 31 5.60 -24.14 7.81
C ASP A 31 4.21 -24.65 7.42
N LEU A 32 3.98 -25.97 7.49
CA LEU A 32 2.68 -26.56 7.21
C LEU A 32 1.61 -26.07 8.20
N LEU A 33 1.89 -26.09 9.50
CA LEU A 33 0.98 -25.61 10.55
C LEU A 33 0.68 -24.10 10.44
N SER A 34 1.55 -23.33 9.81
CA SER A 34 1.35 -21.92 9.50
C SER A 34 0.93 -21.65 8.05
N TYR A 35 0.65 -22.69 7.26
CA TYR A 35 0.09 -22.58 5.92
C TYR A 35 -1.43 -22.52 6.00
N TYR A 36 -1.98 -21.33 6.18
CA TYR A 36 -3.40 -21.11 6.46
C TYR A 36 -4.30 -21.32 5.24
N PRO A 37 -5.56 -21.76 5.42
CA PRO A 37 -6.55 -21.85 4.36
C PRO A 37 -6.86 -20.48 3.74
N ARG A 38 -7.06 -20.42 2.44
CA ARG A 38 -7.50 -19.24 1.70
C ARG A 38 -9.01 -19.00 1.78
N ALA A 39 -9.76 -20.08 1.96
CA ALA A 39 -11.21 -20.08 2.06
C ALA A 39 -11.66 -21.35 2.78
N TYR A 40 -12.92 -21.38 3.13
CA TYR A 40 -13.57 -22.57 3.69
C TYR A 40 -14.78 -22.93 2.84
N ASP A 41 -14.92 -24.20 2.57
CA ASP A 41 -16.02 -24.76 1.83
C ASP A 41 -17.06 -25.29 2.81
N THR A 42 -18.26 -24.70 2.82
CA THR A 42 -19.34 -25.06 3.73
C THR A 42 -20.22 -26.14 3.11
N TYR A 43 -20.58 -27.15 3.90
CA TYR A 43 -21.45 -28.23 3.50
C TYR A 43 -22.81 -28.06 4.19
N ASP A 44 -23.71 -27.35 3.49
CA ASP A 44 -25.06 -27.10 3.98
C ASP A 44 -25.98 -28.29 3.72
N GLU A 45 -27.10 -28.39 4.44
CA GLU A 45 -28.12 -29.39 4.19
C GLU A 45 -28.54 -29.43 2.72
N PRO A 46 -28.73 -30.64 2.11
CA PRO A 46 -29.22 -30.74 0.77
C PRO A 46 -30.61 -30.14 0.61
N VAL A 47 -30.81 -29.33 -0.42
CA VAL A 47 -32.07 -28.63 -0.69
C VAL A 47 -32.86 -29.33 -1.82
N HIS A 48 -34.12 -28.99 -1.94
CA HIS A 48 -34.94 -29.40 -3.08
C HIS A 48 -34.55 -28.66 -4.36
N ILE A 49 -34.71 -29.27 -5.53
CA ILE A 49 -34.32 -28.73 -6.83
C ILE A 49 -34.96 -27.37 -7.11
N GLY A 50 -36.21 -27.16 -6.65
CA GLY A 50 -36.90 -25.85 -6.78
C GLY A 50 -36.32 -24.70 -5.94
N GLN A 51 -35.45 -25.01 -4.98
CA GLN A 51 -34.76 -24.01 -4.11
C GLN A 51 -33.37 -23.65 -4.63
N LEU A 52 -32.90 -24.29 -5.72
CA LEU A 52 -31.58 -24.02 -6.30
C LEU A 52 -31.48 -22.60 -6.82
N ARG A 53 -30.35 -21.96 -6.53
CA ARG A 53 -30.02 -20.61 -6.99
C ARG A 53 -28.98 -20.67 -8.07
N GLU A 54 -29.18 -19.91 -9.12
CA GLU A 54 -28.20 -19.81 -10.23
C GLU A 54 -26.88 -19.20 -9.71
N GLN A 55 -25.76 -19.72 -10.23
CA GLN A 55 -24.38 -19.36 -9.88
C GLN A 55 -23.93 -19.74 -8.44
N ALA A 56 -24.80 -20.33 -7.61
CA ALA A 56 -24.44 -20.82 -6.29
C ALA A 56 -23.92 -22.26 -6.34
N VAL A 57 -23.03 -22.63 -5.41
CA VAL A 57 -22.65 -24.01 -5.12
C VAL A 57 -23.67 -24.53 -4.11
N MET A 58 -24.43 -25.54 -4.48
CA MET A 58 -25.52 -26.11 -3.66
C MET A 58 -25.53 -27.63 -3.73
N SER A 59 -26.18 -28.25 -2.75
CA SER A 59 -26.29 -29.71 -2.62
C SER A 59 -27.72 -30.19 -2.81
N VAL A 60 -27.88 -31.28 -3.50
CA VAL A 60 -29.19 -31.95 -3.73
C VAL A 60 -29.05 -33.44 -3.47
N ALA A 61 -29.91 -33.99 -2.60
CA ALA A 61 -30.01 -35.42 -2.37
C ALA A 61 -31.06 -36.04 -3.31
N SER A 62 -30.65 -36.97 -4.18
CA SER A 62 -31.55 -37.63 -5.11
C SER A 62 -30.96 -38.96 -5.62
N ALA A 63 -31.85 -39.82 -6.10
CA ALA A 63 -31.46 -41.04 -6.83
C ALA A 63 -31.50 -40.81 -8.35
N LEU A 64 -30.60 -41.44 -9.08
CA LEU A 64 -30.67 -41.46 -10.52
C LEU A 64 -31.80 -42.39 -10.98
N LEU A 65 -32.66 -41.88 -11.84
CA LEU A 65 -33.74 -42.67 -12.45
C LEU A 65 -33.23 -43.62 -13.55
N LYS A 66 -32.14 -43.22 -14.23
CA LYS A 66 -31.48 -43.97 -15.30
C LYS A 66 -29.97 -43.89 -15.13
N PRO A 67 -29.21 -44.89 -15.63
CA PRO A 67 -27.75 -44.80 -15.67
C PRO A 67 -27.31 -43.53 -16.43
N PRO A 68 -26.15 -42.96 -16.07
CA PRO A 68 -25.61 -41.78 -16.78
C PRO A 68 -25.28 -42.10 -18.24
N ASP A 69 -25.64 -41.19 -19.14
CA ASP A 69 -25.33 -41.28 -20.57
C ASP A 69 -23.93 -40.69 -20.86
N LEU A 70 -23.17 -41.36 -21.73
CA LEU A 70 -21.89 -40.87 -22.23
C LEU A 70 -22.10 -40.25 -23.62
N LEU A 71 -22.00 -38.94 -23.70
CA LEU A 71 -22.07 -38.18 -24.93
C LEU A 71 -20.65 -37.79 -25.39
N ARG A 72 -20.38 -37.97 -26.70
CA ARG A 72 -19.11 -37.57 -27.32
C ARG A 72 -19.37 -36.50 -28.37
N THR A 73 -18.82 -35.32 -28.18
CA THR A 73 -18.92 -34.23 -29.14
C THR A 73 -17.51 -33.76 -29.49
N GLY A 74 -16.98 -34.21 -30.61
CA GLY A 74 -15.61 -33.95 -31.04
C GLY A 74 -14.60 -34.55 -30.05
N LYS A 75 -13.72 -33.71 -29.49
CA LYS A 75 -12.68 -34.10 -28.52
C LYS A 75 -13.16 -34.12 -27.06
N ILE A 76 -14.39 -33.67 -26.78
CA ILE A 76 -14.93 -33.60 -25.42
C ILE A 76 -15.84 -34.78 -25.15
N GLN A 77 -15.57 -35.47 -24.03
CA GLN A 77 -16.45 -36.51 -23.51
C GLN A 77 -17.27 -35.92 -22.35
N MET A 78 -18.58 -36.03 -22.39
CA MET A 78 -19.48 -35.56 -21.33
C MET A 78 -20.32 -36.75 -20.82
N VAL A 79 -20.28 -36.97 -19.52
CA VAL A 79 -21.23 -37.87 -18.84
C VAL A 79 -22.39 -37.01 -18.36
N SER A 80 -23.61 -37.36 -18.71
CA SER A 80 -24.83 -36.61 -18.34
C SER A 80 -25.81 -37.55 -17.63
N ALA A 81 -26.44 -37.01 -16.59
CA ALA A 81 -27.52 -37.67 -15.87
C ALA A 81 -28.62 -36.65 -15.51
N VAL A 82 -29.81 -37.12 -15.23
CA VAL A 82 -30.94 -36.29 -14.80
C VAL A 82 -31.46 -36.85 -13.49
N ILE A 83 -31.55 -35.96 -12.50
CA ILE A 83 -32.23 -36.22 -11.23
C ILE A 83 -33.54 -35.44 -11.15
N LYS A 84 -34.50 -35.95 -10.39
CA LYS A 84 -35.80 -35.29 -10.18
C LYS A 84 -36.23 -35.45 -8.74
N ASP A 85 -36.93 -34.45 -8.27
CA ASP A 85 -37.69 -34.46 -7.04
C ASP A 85 -39.13 -33.94 -7.29
N LEU A 86 -39.89 -33.73 -6.22
CA LEU A 86 -41.26 -33.22 -6.32
C LEU A 86 -41.31 -31.75 -6.80
N THR A 87 -40.20 -31.01 -6.76
CA THR A 87 -40.12 -29.60 -7.07
C THR A 87 -39.52 -29.27 -8.43
N GLY A 88 -38.83 -30.24 -9.07
CA GLY A 88 -38.23 -30.01 -10.38
C GLY A 88 -37.35 -31.11 -10.93
N SER A 89 -36.58 -30.76 -11.97
CA SER A 89 -35.55 -31.60 -12.56
C SER A 89 -34.24 -30.86 -12.73
N LEU A 90 -33.13 -31.52 -12.45
CA LEU A 90 -31.78 -31.02 -12.56
C LEU A 90 -30.93 -31.92 -13.44
N GLN A 91 -30.25 -31.36 -14.41
CA GLN A 91 -29.26 -32.05 -15.22
C GLN A 91 -27.90 -32.00 -14.53
N LEU A 92 -27.23 -33.15 -14.44
CA LEU A 92 -25.84 -33.27 -13.97
C LEU A 92 -24.93 -33.45 -15.19
N ALA A 93 -23.79 -32.77 -15.22
CA ALA A 93 -22.86 -32.86 -16.33
C ALA A 93 -21.40 -32.95 -15.84
N TRP A 94 -20.70 -34.03 -16.23
CA TRP A 94 -19.26 -34.21 -15.97
C TRP A 94 -18.50 -34.21 -17.29
N PHE A 95 -17.57 -33.28 -17.43
CA PHE A 95 -16.73 -33.17 -18.64
C PHE A 95 -15.41 -33.91 -18.43
N ASN A 96 -15.00 -34.73 -19.41
CA ASN A 96 -13.75 -35.49 -19.40
C ASN A 96 -13.59 -36.44 -18.19
N MET A 97 -14.71 -36.94 -17.63
CA MET A 97 -14.76 -37.87 -16.50
C MET A 97 -15.59 -39.13 -16.87
N PRO A 98 -15.18 -39.97 -17.83
CA PRO A 98 -15.97 -41.10 -18.29
C PRO A 98 -16.21 -42.14 -17.19
N TYR A 99 -15.35 -42.22 -16.18
CA TYR A 99 -15.48 -43.12 -15.04
C TYR A 99 -16.72 -42.83 -14.15
N MET A 100 -17.27 -41.61 -14.22
CA MET A 100 -18.47 -41.25 -13.47
C MET A 100 -19.68 -42.11 -13.89
N ARG A 101 -19.69 -42.64 -15.11
CA ARG A 101 -20.73 -43.55 -15.59
C ARG A 101 -20.80 -44.85 -14.78
N SER A 102 -19.67 -45.35 -14.31
CA SER A 102 -19.60 -46.58 -13.50
C SER A 102 -19.71 -46.31 -12.00
N ASN A 103 -19.33 -45.13 -11.57
CA ASN A 103 -19.29 -44.77 -10.15
C ASN A 103 -20.66 -44.40 -9.58
N VAL A 104 -21.57 -43.85 -10.41
CA VAL A 104 -22.91 -43.45 -9.98
C VAL A 104 -23.94 -44.43 -10.51
N LYS A 105 -24.53 -45.21 -9.60
CA LYS A 105 -25.49 -46.27 -9.94
C LYS A 105 -26.93 -45.76 -9.87
N SER A 106 -27.78 -46.20 -10.80
CA SER A 106 -29.22 -45.93 -10.73
C SER A 106 -29.86 -46.63 -9.54
N GLY A 107 -30.91 -46.04 -8.98
CA GLY A 107 -31.64 -46.55 -7.82
C GLY A 107 -30.98 -46.34 -6.45
N GLN A 108 -29.76 -45.85 -6.40
CA GLN A 108 -29.07 -45.47 -5.16
C GLN A 108 -29.17 -43.96 -4.95
N THR A 109 -29.45 -43.52 -3.73
CA THR A 109 -29.47 -42.10 -3.36
C THR A 109 -28.06 -41.59 -3.13
N TYR A 110 -27.71 -40.47 -3.77
CA TYR A 110 -26.48 -39.76 -3.60
C TYR A 110 -26.78 -38.29 -3.26
N VAL A 111 -25.81 -37.62 -2.69
CA VAL A 111 -25.81 -36.15 -2.57
C VAL A 111 -24.87 -35.62 -3.66
N PHE A 112 -25.44 -34.79 -4.53
CA PHE A 112 -24.72 -34.09 -5.60
C PHE A 112 -24.48 -32.66 -5.18
N ARG A 113 -23.23 -32.21 -5.13
CA ARG A 113 -22.83 -30.85 -4.76
C ARG A 113 -22.04 -30.22 -5.88
N GLY A 114 -22.48 -29.05 -6.35
CA GLY A 114 -21.82 -28.37 -7.44
C GLY A 114 -22.43 -26.99 -7.75
N ARG A 115 -21.80 -26.28 -8.68
CA ARG A 115 -22.30 -24.99 -9.14
C ARG A 115 -23.52 -25.22 -10.05
N VAL A 116 -24.58 -24.49 -9.75
CA VAL A 116 -25.82 -24.52 -10.53
C VAL A 116 -25.76 -23.41 -11.58
N VAL A 117 -25.97 -23.79 -12.85
CA VAL A 117 -26.03 -22.83 -13.98
C VAL A 117 -27.32 -23.05 -14.77
N LYS A 118 -27.82 -22.02 -15.44
CA LYS A 118 -28.99 -22.11 -16.30
C LYS A 118 -28.56 -22.01 -17.76
N LYS A 119 -28.83 -23.08 -18.53
CA LYS A 119 -28.53 -23.13 -19.97
C LYS A 119 -29.79 -23.59 -20.74
N GLY A 120 -30.20 -22.80 -21.73
CA GLY A 120 -31.40 -23.14 -22.55
C GLY A 120 -32.67 -23.28 -21.72
N GLY A 121 -32.83 -22.51 -20.62
CA GLY A 121 -33.98 -22.59 -19.74
C GLY A 121 -33.96 -23.74 -18.73
N ARG A 122 -32.95 -24.62 -18.74
CA ARG A 122 -32.82 -25.78 -17.83
C ARG A 122 -31.72 -25.51 -16.80
N LEU A 123 -31.93 -25.99 -15.56
CA LEU A 123 -30.90 -25.99 -14.53
C LEU A 123 -29.93 -27.14 -14.77
N ILE A 124 -28.66 -26.85 -14.72
CA ILE A 124 -27.55 -27.80 -14.89
C ILE A 124 -26.60 -27.62 -13.72
N MET A 125 -26.19 -28.73 -13.11
CA MET A 125 -25.09 -28.72 -12.13
C MET A 125 -23.84 -29.26 -12.85
N GLU A 126 -22.84 -28.38 -12.99
CA GLU A 126 -21.61 -28.71 -13.71
C GLU A 126 -20.56 -29.28 -12.76
N GLN A 127 -19.91 -30.36 -13.19
CA GLN A 127 -18.86 -31.07 -12.44
C GLN A 127 -19.23 -31.36 -10.98
N PRO A 128 -20.47 -31.86 -10.67
CA PRO A 128 -20.84 -32.09 -9.28
C PRO A 128 -19.95 -33.16 -8.63
N GLU A 129 -19.57 -32.88 -7.39
CA GLU A 129 -19.06 -33.88 -6.48
C GLU A 129 -20.20 -34.82 -6.10
N VAL A 130 -19.88 -36.10 -5.91
CA VAL A 130 -20.86 -37.13 -5.60
C VAL A 130 -20.48 -37.79 -4.28
N PHE A 131 -21.39 -37.75 -3.33
CA PHE A 131 -21.25 -38.36 -2.02
C PHE A 131 -22.30 -39.45 -1.80
N THR A 132 -21.96 -40.48 -1.04
CA THR A 132 -23.00 -41.26 -0.39
C THR A 132 -23.67 -40.43 0.69
N LYS A 133 -24.88 -40.80 1.09
CA LYS A 133 -25.62 -40.06 2.12
C LYS A 133 -24.81 -39.97 3.42
N GLU A 134 -24.26 -41.08 3.88
CA GLU A 134 -23.45 -41.17 5.10
C GLU A 134 -22.15 -40.34 5.00
N ALA A 135 -21.53 -40.34 3.82
CA ALA A 135 -20.31 -39.55 3.61
C ALA A 135 -20.60 -38.04 3.61
N TYR A 136 -21.78 -37.60 3.15
CA TYR A 136 -22.18 -36.23 3.16
C TYR A 136 -22.60 -35.76 4.57
N GLU A 137 -23.40 -36.58 5.28
CA GLU A 137 -23.81 -36.34 6.66
C GLU A 137 -22.59 -36.15 7.60
N ALA A 138 -21.49 -36.84 7.34
CA ALA A 138 -20.23 -36.64 8.09
C ALA A 138 -19.53 -35.28 7.81
N LEU A 139 -19.89 -34.61 6.71
CA LEU A 139 -19.38 -33.29 6.33
C LEU A 139 -20.39 -32.18 6.56
N GLU A 140 -21.66 -32.53 6.74
CA GLU A 140 -22.76 -31.59 6.94
C GLU A 140 -22.48 -30.65 8.15
N HIS A 141 -22.77 -29.38 7.97
CA HIS A 141 -22.47 -28.32 8.93
C HIS A 141 -20.97 -28.15 9.27
N SER A 142 -20.06 -28.76 8.49
CA SER A 142 -18.62 -28.57 8.65
C SER A 142 -18.05 -27.53 7.69
N MET A 143 -16.98 -26.88 8.11
CA MET A 143 -16.19 -25.96 7.27
C MET A 143 -14.90 -26.67 6.85
N GLN A 144 -14.79 -27.04 5.58
CA GLN A 144 -13.61 -27.72 5.05
C GLN A 144 -12.60 -26.71 4.50
N PRO A 145 -11.32 -26.76 4.92
CA PRO A 145 -10.32 -25.77 4.49
C PRO A 145 -9.94 -25.94 3.02
N VAL A 146 -9.82 -24.82 2.31
CA VAL A 146 -9.32 -24.73 0.94
C VAL A 146 -7.98 -24.00 0.95
N TYR A 147 -6.91 -24.76 0.68
CA TYR A 147 -5.54 -24.24 0.64
C TYR A 147 -5.11 -23.75 -0.74
N GLY A 148 -4.06 -22.95 -0.79
CA GLY A 148 -3.37 -22.65 -2.04
C GLY A 148 -2.80 -23.93 -2.67
N GLN A 149 -2.99 -24.09 -3.96
CA GLN A 149 -2.59 -25.31 -4.69
C GLN A 149 -1.54 -24.97 -5.76
N THR A 150 -0.73 -25.97 -6.11
CA THR A 150 0.14 -25.92 -7.28
C THR A 150 -0.07 -27.18 -8.14
N ARG A 151 0.40 -27.16 -9.37
CA ARG A 151 0.24 -28.29 -10.28
C ARG A 151 0.84 -29.56 -9.68
N GLY A 152 0.00 -30.55 -9.43
CA GLY A 152 0.36 -31.85 -8.84
C GLY A 152 0.15 -31.94 -7.32
N LEU A 153 -0.14 -30.83 -6.61
CA LEU A 153 -0.47 -30.83 -5.18
C LEU A 153 -1.94 -30.47 -4.99
N SER A 154 -2.75 -31.47 -4.65
CA SER A 154 -4.20 -31.30 -4.45
C SER A 154 -4.54 -30.84 -3.04
N ASN A 155 -5.69 -30.13 -2.89
CA ASN A 155 -6.22 -29.75 -1.57
C ASN A 155 -6.36 -30.95 -0.62
N LYS A 156 -6.84 -32.07 -1.13
CA LYS A 156 -7.00 -33.32 -0.36
C LYS A 156 -5.68 -33.82 0.22
N THR A 157 -4.57 -33.68 -0.52
CA THR A 157 -3.23 -34.04 -0.03
C THR A 157 -2.79 -33.09 1.09
N ILE A 158 -3.03 -31.79 0.93
CA ILE A 158 -2.67 -30.78 1.94
C ILE A 158 -3.49 -30.99 3.21
N VAL A 159 -4.81 -31.15 3.09
CA VAL A 159 -5.72 -31.43 4.23
C VAL A 159 -5.28 -32.67 5.01
N LYS A 160 -4.92 -33.75 4.31
CA LYS A 160 -4.43 -34.99 4.94
C LYS A 160 -3.11 -34.77 5.69
N ALA A 161 -2.19 -34.03 5.09
CA ALA A 161 -0.92 -33.66 5.73
C ALA A 161 -1.15 -32.80 6.97
N GLN A 162 -2.04 -31.80 6.86
CA GLN A 162 -2.38 -30.88 7.93
C GLN A 162 -2.98 -31.60 9.15
N LYS A 163 -3.90 -32.55 8.94
CA LYS A 163 -4.45 -33.37 10.03
C LYS A 163 -3.36 -34.15 10.75
N GLN A 164 -2.45 -34.78 10.02
CA GLN A 164 -1.33 -35.52 10.62
C GLN A 164 -0.38 -34.56 11.38
N ALA A 165 -0.09 -33.39 10.82
CA ALA A 165 0.76 -32.38 11.47
C ALA A 165 0.16 -31.94 12.81
N LEU A 166 -1.15 -31.69 12.85
CA LEU A 166 -1.86 -31.31 14.09
C LEU A 166 -1.86 -32.42 15.14
N GLU A 167 -1.97 -33.71 14.73
CA GLU A 167 -1.92 -34.87 15.64
C GLU A 167 -0.54 -35.05 16.28
N ILE A 168 0.55 -34.78 15.55
CA ILE A 168 1.93 -35.02 16.03
C ILE A 168 2.64 -33.77 16.55
N ARG A 169 2.00 -32.58 16.43
CA ARG A 169 2.61 -31.31 16.82
C ARG A 169 2.98 -31.29 18.29
N GLN A 170 4.05 -30.62 18.58
CA GLN A 170 4.37 -30.23 19.96
C GLN A 170 3.48 -29.03 20.32
N LEU A 171 2.71 -29.18 21.41
CA LEU A 171 1.86 -28.08 21.87
C LEU A 171 2.73 -26.89 22.33
N GLU A 172 2.31 -25.71 21.96
CA GLU A 172 2.96 -24.49 22.35
C GLU A 172 2.49 -24.04 23.74
N ARG A 173 3.41 -23.56 24.57
CA ARG A 173 3.02 -22.93 25.84
C ARG A 173 2.34 -21.60 25.55
N GLU A 174 1.24 -21.35 26.26
CA GLU A 174 0.55 -20.06 26.15
C GLU A 174 1.49 -18.93 26.61
N TYR A 175 1.78 -18.02 25.69
CA TYR A 175 2.70 -16.91 25.91
C TYR A 175 2.00 -15.56 26.04
N MET A 176 0.76 -15.44 25.53
CA MET A 176 0.02 -14.20 25.63
C MET A 176 -0.49 -14.01 27.06
N PRO A 177 -0.16 -12.90 27.74
CA PRO A 177 -0.56 -12.66 29.13
C PRO A 177 -2.06 -12.79 29.32
N ALA A 178 -2.47 -13.37 30.48
CA ALA A 178 -3.87 -13.66 30.75
C ALA A 178 -4.78 -12.42 30.72
N PHE A 179 -4.27 -11.25 31.15
CA PHE A 179 -5.03 -10.01 31.10
C PHE A 179 -5.33 -9.54 29.67
N LEU A 180 -4.38 -9.73 28.73
CA LEU A 180 -4.59 -9.42 27.30
C LEU A 180 -5.62 -10.36 26.68
N ARG A 181 -5.49 -11.66 26.97
CA ARG A 181 -6.45 -12.66 26.48
C ARG A 181 -7.86 -12.35 26.95
N LYS A 182 -8.01 -11.98 28.22
CA LYS A 182 -9.32 -11.59 28.78
C LYS A 182 -9.85 -10.29 28.18
N LYS A 183 -8.99 -9.26 28.08
CA LYS A 183 -9.37 -7.94 27.58
C LYS A 183 -9.85 -7.97 26.13
N TYR A 184 -9.15 -8.73 25.28
CA TYR A 184 -9.41 -8.79 23.84
C TYR A 184 -10.13 -10.06 23.41
N GLN A 185 -10.55 -10.90 24.34
CA GLN A 185 -11.25 -12.16 24.07
C GLN A 185 -10.46 -13.04 23.09
N LEU A 186 -9.16 -13.28 23.39
CA LEU A 186 -8.28 -14.09 22.55
C LEU A 186 -8.35 -15.55 22.95
N ALA A 187 -8.43 -16.44 21.97
CA ALA A 187 -8.33 -17.88 22.16
C ALA A 187 -6.99 -18.31 22.75
N GLU A 188 -6.92 -19.49 23.35
CA GLU A 188 -5.66 -20.13 23.68
C GLU A 188 -4.92 -20.53 22.38
N ILE A 189 -3.57 -20.47 22.39
CA ILE A 189 -2.78 -20.61 21.17
C ILE A 189 -2.99 -21.95 20.45
N ASN A 190 -3.05 -23.06 21.18
CA ASN A 190 -3.23 -24.37 20.55
C ASN A 190 -4.65 -24.56 20.04
N TYR A 191 -5.65 -24.01 20.74
CA TYR A 191 -7.01 -23.94 20.23
C TYR A 191 -7.07 -23.16 18.92
N ALA A 192 -6.46 -21.97 18.87
CA ALA A 192 -6.43 -21.15 17.68
C ALA A 192 -5.73 -21.84 16.50
N ALA A 193 -4.59 -22.48 16.76
CA ALA A 193 -3.82 -23.23 15.76
C ALA A 193 -4.56 -24.45 15.18
N GLU A 194 -5.50 -25.01 15.89
CA GLU A 194 -6.33 -26.12 15.41
C GLU A 194 -7.55 -25.62 14.63
N HIS A 195 -8.31 -24.69 15.24
CA HIS A 195 -9.59 -24.23 14.70
C HIS A 195 -9.46 -23.23 13.55
N ILE A 196 -8.28 -22.70 13.28
CA ILE A 196 -8.00 -22.00 12.01
C ILE A 196 -7.97 -22.97 10.82
N HIS A 197 -7.62 -24.24 11.03
CA HIS A 197 -7.57 -25.24 9.97
C HIS A 197 -8.88 -26.02 9.86
N PHE A 198 -9.48 -26.39 11.00
CA PHE A 198 -10.69 -27.23 11.04
C PHE A 198 -11.71 -26.68 12.03
N PRO A 199 -12.28 -25.50 11.75
CA PRO A 199 -13.34 -24.95 12.59
C PRO A 199 -14.64 -25.73 12.42
N SER A 200 -15.41 -25.88 13.50
CA SER A 200 -16.74 -26.47 13.44
C SER A 200 -17.78 -25.49 12.88
N ASP A 201 -17.60 -24.20 13.17
CA ASP A 201 -18.49 -23.13 12.72
C ASP A 201 -17.72 -21.80 12.47
N GLU A 202 -18.43 -20.80 11.95
CA GLU A 202 -17.88 -19.48 11.66
C GLU A 202 -17.42 -18.76 12.93
N LYS A 203 -18.03 -18.97 14.08
CA LYS A 203 -17.67 -18.32 15.34
C LYS A 203 -16.32 -18.83 15.84
N GLU A 204 -16.09 -20.14 15.78
CA GLU A 204 -14.81 -20.74 16.12
C GLU A 204 -13.70 -20.25 15.17
N LEU A 205 -14.01 -20.16 13.87
CA LEU A 205 -13.08 -19.62 12.88
C LEU A 205 -12.68 -18.18 13.21
N LEU A 206 -13.65 -17.31 13.46
CA LEU A 206 -13.40 -15.92 13.78
C LEU A 206 -12.62 -15.76 15.09
N PHE A 207 -12.93 -16.60 16.09
CA PHE A 207 -12.26 -16.59 17.38
C PHE A 207 -10.79 -17.04 17.26
N ALA A 208 -10.54 -18.11 16.50
CA ALA A 208 -9.18 -18.60 16.22
C ALA A 208 -8.39 -17.57 15.37
N ARG A 209 -8.99 -17.04 14.30
CA ARG A 209 -8.37 -16.05 13.43
C ARG A 209 -7.98 -14.78 14.19
N ARG A 210 -8.87 -14.27 15.05
CA ARG A 210 -8.61 -13.08 15.87
C ARG A 210 -7.35 -13.25 16.71
N ARG A 211 -7.16 -14.42 17.35
CA ARG A 211 -5.97 -14.70 18.13
C ARG A 211 -4.72 -14.68 17.29
N LEU A 212 -4.69 -15.39 16.18
CA LEU A 212 -3.52 -15.52 15.33
C LEU A 212 -3.12 -14.19 14.66
N VAL A 213 -4.11 -13.39 14.22
CA VAL A 213 -3.87 -12.04 13.69
C VAL A 213 -3.32 -11.12 14.78
N PHE A 214 -3.87 -11.19 16.00
CA PHE A 214 -3.36 -10.42 17.14
C PHE A 214 -1.89 -10.76 17.44
N ASP A 215 -1.55 -12.05 17.46
CA ASP A 215 -0.20 -12.53 17.70
C ASP A 215 0.78 -12.07 16.61
N GLU A 216 0.37 -12.17 15.35
CA GLU A 216 1.19 -11.78 14.20
C GLU A 216 1.54 -10.30 14.25
N PHE A 217 0.55 -9.44 14.51
CA PHE A 217 0.78 -8.00 14.69
C PHE A 217 1.57 -7.67 15.94
N PHE A 218 1.31 -8.39 17.05
CA PHE A 218 2.01 -8.17 18.31
C PHE A 218 3.51 -8.44 18.17
N MET A 219 3.88 -9.60 17.64
CA MET A 219 5.28 -9.98 17.43
C MET A 219 5.97 -9.02 16.46
N PHE A 220 5.29 -8.61 15.40
CA PHE A 220 5.82 -7.65 14.46
C PHE A 220 6.10 -6.29 15.12
N LEU A 221 5.12 -5.72 15.83
CA LEU A 221 5.26 -4.41 16.46
C LEU A 221 6.29 -4.41 17.61
N VAL A 222 6.41 -5.50 18.36
CA VAL A 222 7.50 -5.66 19.34
C VAL A 222 8.86 -5.69 18.64
N GLY A 223 8.99 -6.40 17.50
CA GLY A 223 10.21 -6.40 16.70
C GLY A 223 10.60 -5.00 16.22
N VAL A 224 9.65 -4.27 15.65
CA VAL A 224 9.83 -2.88 15.20
C VAL A 224 10.25 -1.97 16.36
N ARG A 225 9.59 -2.08 17.52
CA ARG A 225 9.89 -1.27 18.69
C ARG A 225 11.29 -1.56 19.25
N ARG A 226 11.72 -2.82 19.26
CA ARG A 226 13.09 -3.22 19.68
C ARG A 226 14.16 -2.66 18.74
N LEU A 227 13.93 -2.71 17.44
CA LEU A 227 14.83 -2.08 16.45
C LEU A 227 14.93 -0.57 16.67
N LYS A 228 13.79 0.07 16.95
CA LYS A 228 13.74 1.50 17.27
C LYS A 228 14.54 1.80 18.54
N GLU A 229 14.33 1.07 19.63
CA GLU A 229 15.05 1.24 20.89
C GLU A 229 16.56 1.04 20.73
N HIS A 230 16.99 0.09 19.89
CA HIS A 230 18.40 -0.12 19.60
C HIS A 230 19.02 1.10 18.90
N ARG A 231 18.30 1.70 17.95
CA ARG A 231 18.71 2.94 17.26
C ARG A 231 18.58 4.19 18.16
N GLU A 232 17.55 4.29 19.00
CA GLU A 232 17.37 5.39 19.96
C GLU A 232 18.42 5.39 21.08
N GLY A 233 19.11 4.27 21.32
CA GLY A 233 20.27 4.19 22.21
C GLY A 233 21.50 4.91 21.67
N GLU A 234 21.55 5.23 20.36
CA GLU A 234 22.64 5.96 19.74
C GLU A 234 22.52 7.44 20.04
N ARG A 235 23.50 7.96 20.79
CA ARG A 235 23.58 9.39 21.07
C ARG A 235 23.95 10.14 19.81
N SER A 236 23.18 11.19 19.49
CA SER A 236 23.57 12.09 18.41
C SER A 236 24.83 12.88 18.78
N SER A 237 25.75 13.00 17.85
CA SER A 237 26.88 13.94 17.97
C SER A 237 26.41 15.40 17.91
N TRP A 238 25.15 15.62 17.52
CA TRP A 238 24.58 16.93 17.26
C TRP A 238 23.42 17.25 18.21
N VAL A 239 23.59 18.26 19.06
CA VAL A 239 22.53 18.83 19.91
C VAL A 239 22.20 20.22 19.39
N LEU A 240 21.12 20.33 18.63
CA LEU A 240 20.75 21.56 17.91
C LEU A 240 19.70 22.33 18.72
N LYS A 241 20.16 23.20 19.59
CA LYS A 241 19.32 24.02 20.50
C LYS A 241 18.50 25.04 19.73
N GLU A 242 17.30 25.35 20.22
CA GLU A 242 16.47 26.40 19.65
C GLU A 242 17.23 27.75 19.57
N ARG A 243 17.05 28.43 18.46
CA ARG A 243 17.70 29.72 18.15
C ARG A 243 16.66 30.80 17.96
N ARG A 244 16.94 31.97 18.55
CA ARG A 244 16.06 33.15 18.46
C ARG A 244 15.93 33.66 17.03
N GLU A 245 16.97 33.49 16.23
CA GLU A 245 16.99 33.84 14.81
C GLU A 245 15.94 33.07 14.02
N VAL A 246 15.78 31.77 14.32
CA VAL A 246 14.76 30.94 13.67
C VAL A 246 13.35 31.33 14.09
N GLN A 247 13.18 31.69 15.36
CA GLN A 247 11.90 32.20 15.87
C GLN A 247 11.55 33.56 15.19
N ALA A 248 12.52 34.45 15.01
CA ALA A 248 12.32 35.70 14.29
C ALA A 248 11.90 35.48 12.82
N VAL A 249 12.53 34.51 12.14
CA VAL A 249 12.13 34.12 10.77
C VAL A 249 10.70 33.61 10.74
N LYS A 250 10.32 32.75 11.69
CA LYS A 250 8.96 32.22 11.81
C LYS A 250 7.92 33.35 12.00
N GLU A 251 8.23 34.34 12.85
CA GLU A 251 7.37 35.49 13.08
C GLU A 251 7.31 36.45 11.88
N GLY A 252 8.38 36.51 11.06
CA GLY A 252 8.47 37.28 9.83
C GLY A 252 7.82 36.68 8.61
N LEU A 253 7.26 35.47 8.72
CA LEU A 253 6.56 34.83 7.59
C LEU A 253 5.30 35.62 7.20
N PRO A 254 4.96 35.70 5.89
CA PRO A 254 3.78 36.46 5.42
C PRO A 254 2.44 35.78 5.79
N TYR A 255 2.49 34.71 6.56
CA TYR A 255 1.34 33.94 7.06
C TYR A 255 1.68 33.26 8.39
N ALA A 256 0.69 33.05 9.22
CA ALA A 256 0.84 32.27 10.45
C ALA A 256 0.86 30.77 10.14
N LEU A 257 1.67 30.01 10.86
CA LEU A 257 1.63 28.56 10.81
C LEU A 257 0.31 28.05 11.37
N THR A 258 -0.20 26.94 10.80
CA THR A 258 -1.37 26.26 11.37
C THR A 258 -1.02 25.56 12.69
N GLY A 259 -2.02 25.24 13.50
CA GLY A 259 -1.81 24.51 14.75
C GLY A 259 -1.08 23.16 14.55
N ALA A 260 -1.39 22.46 13.45
CA ALA A 260 -0.71 21.21 13.10
C ALA A 260 0.75 21.43 12.70
N GLN A 261 1.07 22.50 11.96
CA GLN A 261 2.44 22.85 11.62
C GLN A 261 3.26 23.24 12.85
N GLU A 262 2.68 24.00 13.78
CA GLU A 262 3.31 24.36 15.05
C GLU A 262 3.63 23.13 15.91
N ARG A 263 2.69 22.19 16.03
CA ARG A 263 2.92 20.93 16.74
C ARG A 263 4.06 20.13 16.12
N ALA A 264 4.03 19.93 14.79
CA ALA A 264 5.06 19.19 14.09
C ALA A 264 6.45 19.88 14.19
N LEU A 265 6.52 21.19 14.08
CA LEU A 265 7.76 21.96 14.25
C LEU A 265 8.33 21.82 15.67
N LYS A 266 7.48 21.91 16.69
CA LYS A 266 7.88 21.74 18.09
C LYS A 266 8.42 20.32 18.34
N GLU A 267 7.80 19.30 17.79
CA GLU A 267 8.28 17.91 17.87
C GLU A 267 9.66 17.75 17.22
N VAL A 268 9.85 18.29 16.01
CA VAL A 268 11.14 18.29 15.30
C VAL A 268 12.22 19.00 16.12
N PHE A 269 11.96 20.19 16.66
CA PHE A 269 12.94 20.93 17.43
C PHE A 269 13.27 20.26 18.77
N SER A 270 12.27 19.65 19.41
CA SER A 270 12.48 18.86 20.63
C SER A 270 13.42 17.69 20.38
N ASP A 271 13.22 16.94 19.29
CA ASP A 271 14.08 15.82 18.94
C ASP A 271 15.51 16.28 18.60
N MET A 272 15.66 17.34 17.78
CA MET A 272 16.96 17.90 17.41
C MET A 272 17.77 18.40 18.62
N ALA A 273 17.09 18.81 19.69
CA ALA A 273 17.71 19.25 20.94
C ALA A 273 17.92 18.12 21.96
N GLY A 274 17.29 16.95 21.76
CA GLY A 274 17.20 15.89 22.76
C GLY A 274 18.46 15.05 22.96
N GLY A 275 19.53 15.24 22.20
CA GLY A 275 20.80 14.51 22.31
C GLY A 275 20.72 13.06 21.80
N ARG A 276 19.63 12.67 21.17
CA ARG A 276 19.46 11.41 20.43
C ARG A 276 19.28 11.71 18.94
N VAL A 277 19.57 10.75 18.10
CA VAL A 277 19.35 10.91 16.64
C VAL A 277 17.85 11.00 16.39
N MET A 278 17.38 12.14 15.87
CA MET A 278 16.02 12.26 15.36
C MET A 278 15.85 11.37 14.12
N ASN A 279 14.83 10.56 14.09
CA ASN A 279 14.40 9.83 12.90
C ASN A 279 12.88 10.00 12.74
N ARG A 280 12.44 11.05 12.02
CA ARG A 280 11.04 11.50 12.02
C ARG A 280 10.45 11.62 10.63
N LEU A 281 9.19 11.16 10.47
CA LEU A 281 8.37 11.35 9.29
C LEU A 281 7.36 12.49 9.52
N ILE A 282 7.39 13.51 8.67
CA ILE A 282 6.30 14.47 8.55
C ILE A 282 5.37 14.03 7.45
N GLN A 283 4.16 13.71 7.81
CA GLN A 283 3.10 13.33 6.92
C GLN A 283 2.03 14.41 6.84
N GLY A 284 1.58 14.73 5.64
CA GLY A 284 0.51 15.70 5.44
C GLY A 284 0.08 15.74 3.99
N ASP A 285 -1.11 16.24 3.75
CA ASP A 285 -1.67 16.34 2.41
C ASP A 285 -0.83 17.23 1.47
N VAL A 286 -1.09 17.14 0.17
CA VAL A 286 -0.46 18.02 -0.82
C VAL A 286 -0.81 19.47 -0.51
N GLY A 287 0.22 20.31 -0.31
CA GLY A 287 0.04 21.73 0.03
C GLY A 287 -0.31 22.00 1.50
N SER A 288 -0.14 21.03 2.41
CA SER A 288 -0.24 21.26 3.86
C SER A 288 0.92 22.09 4.45
N GLY A 289 1.91 22.48 3.64
CA GLY A 289 3.02 23.32 4.05
C GLY A 289 4.17 22.59 4.75
N LYS A 290 4.43 21.33 4.44
CA LYS A 290 5.60 20.57 4.96
C LYS A 290 6.93 21.25 4.70
N THR A 291 7.06 21.90 3.56
CA THR A 291 8.31 22.58 3.12
C THR A 291 8.77 23.65 4.10
N ILE A 292 7.85 24.44 4.71
CA ILE A 292 8.27 25.48 5.66
C ILE A 292 8.87 24.88 6.93
N ILE A 293 8.38 23.72 7.38
CA ILE A 293 8.97 23.01 8.53
C ILE A 293 10.39 22.57 8.19
N ALA A 294 10.60 22.03 6.98
CA ALA A 294 11.93 21.65 6.49
C ALA A 294 12.89 22.86 6.45
N VAL A 295 12.44 24.01 5.95
CA VAL A 295 13.25 25.23 5.90
C VAL A 295 13.62 25.71 7.30
N LEU A 296 12.68 25.75 8.23
CA LEU A 296 12.94 26.14 9.61
C LEU A 296 13.88 25.16 10.33
N ALA A 297 13.77 23.85 10.05
CA ALA A 297 14.70 22.86 10.58
C ALA A 297 16.12 23.00 10.00
N LEU A 298 16.25 23.29 8.70
CA LEU A 298 17.54 23.60 8.06
C LEU A 298 18.19 24.85 8.65
N LEU A 299 17.41 25.91 8.86
CA LEU A 299 17.88 27.13 9.52
C LEU A 299 18.30 26.84 10.96
N GLN A 300 17.57 25.99 11.68
CA GLN A 300 17.95 25.57 13.04
C GLN A 300 19.33 24.91 13.06
N ALA A 301 19.62 24.02 12.08
CA ALA A 301 20.93 23.40 11.94
C ALA A 301 22.00 24.47 11.57
N ALA A 302 21.72 25.33 10.61
CA ALA A 302 22.63 26.39 10.16
C ALA A 302 23.00 27.36 11.28
N TYR A 303 22.04 27.83 12.08
CA TYR A 303 22.30 28.74 13.22
C TYR A 303 22.99 28.03 14.41
N ASN A 304 23.01 26.70 14.44
CA ASN A 304 23.84 25.94 15.37
C ASN A 304 25.26 25.68 14.81
N GLY A 305 25.64 26.26 13.68
CA GLY A 305 26.97 26.09 13.04
C GLY A 305 27.16 24.72 12.43
N CYS A 306 26.08 24.14 11.92
CA CYS A 306 26.06 22.84 11.26
C CYS A 306 25.49 22.96 9.85
N GLN A 307 25.68 21.92 9.03
CA GLN A 307 25.11 21.84 7.70
C GLN A 307 23.81 21.00 7.71
N GLY A 308 22.84 21.41 6.89
CA GLY A 308 21.63 20.67 6.61
C GLY A 308 21.50 20.39 5.12
N ALA A 309 21.11 19.15 4.75
CA ALA A 309 20.91 18.73 3.38
C ALA A 309 19.45 18.41 3.10
N LEU A 310 18.87 18.96 2.03
CA LEU A 310 17.55 18.65 1.52
C LEU A 310 17.65 17.88 0.20
N MET A 311 17.28 16.61 0.20
CA MET A 311 17.24 15.78 -0.99
C MET A 311 15.80 15.70 -1.52
N VAL A 312 15.64 15.98 -2.82
CA VAL A 312 14.36 15.93 -3.52
C VAL A 312 14.45 15.09 -4.79
N PRO A 313 13.32 14.53 -5.29
CA PRO A 313 13.37 13.54 -6.37
C PRO A 313 13.76 14.10 -7.75
N THR A 314 13.56 15.38 -8.02
CA THR A 314 13.82 15.97 -9.33
C THR A 314 14.59 17.27 -9.27
N GLU A 315 15.31 17.57 -10.36
CA GLU A 315 16.08 18.80 -10.50
C GLU A 315 15.20 20.04 -10.51
N VAL A 316 14.03 19.96 -11.11
CA VAL A 316 13.07 21.07 -11.16
C VAL A 316 12.62 21.42 -9.75
N LEU A 317 12.29 20.42 -8.94
CA LEU A 317 11.90 20.62 -7.54
C LEU A 317 13.07 21.15 -6.70
N ALA A 318 14.28 20.65 -6.94
CA ALA A 318 15.49 21.16 -6.26
C ALA A 318 15.72 22.64 -6.55
N ARG A 319 15.62 23.07 -7.80
CA ARG A 319 15.71 24.47 -8.19
C ARG A 319 14.62 25.31 -7.57
N GLN A 320 13.38 24.83 -7.60
CA GLN A 320 12.24 25.54 -7.00
C GLN A 320 12.43 25.76 -5.50
N HIS A 321 12.82 24.73 -4.75
CA HIS A 321 13.10 24.90 -3.31
C HIS A 321 14.28 25.86 -3.07
N PHE A 322 15.32 25.73 -3.87
CA PHE A 322 16.48 26.61 -3.77
C PHE A 322 16.12 28.08 -3.99
N GLU A 323 15.39 28.41 -5.07
CA GLU A 323 14.96 29.79 -5.35
C GLU A 323 13.99 30.30 -4.29
N SER A 324 13.01 29.50 -3.88
CA SER A 324 12.07 29.88 -2.81
C SER A 324 12.78 30.14 -1.46
N MET A 325 13.83 29.37 -1.16
CA MET A 325 14.64 29.62 0.05
C MET A 325 15.43 30.93 -0.08
N LYS A 326 16.01 31.22 -1.25
CA LYS A 326 16.71 32.48 -1.50
C LYS A 326 15.78 33.70 -1.32
N GLU A 327 14.61 33.66 -1.95
CA GLU A 327 13.59 34.70 -1.80
C GLU A 327 13.19 34.91 -0.33
N LEU A 328 12.97 33.82 0.41
CA LEU A 328 12.65 33.87 1.83
C LEU A 328 13.81 34.47 2.65
N PHE A 329 15.05 34.11 2.34
CA PHE A 329 16.23 34.58 3.06
C PHE A 329 16.47 36.05 2.79
N GLU A 330 16.37 36.51 1.56
CA GLU A 330 16.46 37.93 1.18
C GLU A 330 15.36 38.74 1.85
N ALA A 331 14.10 38.29 1.82
CA ALA A 331 12.98 39.00 2.42
C ALA A 331 13.09 39.15 3.96
N ASN A 332 13.75 38.22 4.64
CA ASN A 332 13.92 38.21 6.10
C ASN A 332 15.34 38.60 6.56
N GLY A 333 16.23 39.00 5.66
CA GLY A 333 17.60 39.38 5.98
C GLY A 333 18.43 38.24 6.60
N ILE A 334 18.21 37.02 6.14
CA ILE A 334 18.90 35.83 6.65
C ILE A 334 20.28 35.71 5.99
N ASP A 335 21.32 35.85 6.82
CA ASP A 335 22.71 35.69 6.38
C ASP A 335 23.14 34.22 6.45
N ARG A 336 22.58 33.40 5.55
CA ARG A 336 22.93 31.97 5.36
C ARG A 336 22.98 31.63 3.89
N THR A 337 23.91 30.73 3.51
CA THR A 337 24.21 30.47 2.11
C THR A 337 23.63 29.12 1.67
N PRO A 338 22.55 29.08 0.91
CA PRO A 338 22.09 27.86 0.27
C PRO A 338 22.92 27.53 -0.96
N VAL A 339 23.17 26.25 -1.21
CA VAL A 339 23.87 25.74 -2.42
C VAL A 339 23.02 24.66 -3.08
N LEU A 340 22.92 24.74 -4.42
CA LEU A 340 22.24 23.76 -5.25
C LEU A 340 23.23 22.74 -5.82
N VAL A 341 22.85 21.43 -5.79
CA VAL A 341 23.64 20.34 -6.40
C VAL A 341 22.70 19.43 -7.19
N THR A 342 22.78 19.47 -8.51
CA THR A 342 21.96 18.64 -9.41
C THR A 342 22.80 17.94 -10.49
N GLY A 343 22.20 16.91 -11.13
CA GLY A 343 22.86 16.13 -12.16
C GLY A 343 23.23 16.92 -13.41
N SER A 344 22.40 17.91 -13.81
CA SER A 344 22.54 18.72 -15.03
C SER A 344 23.57 19.85 -14.93
N MET A 345 24.07 20.17 -13.73
CA MET A 345 25.10 21.19 -13.54
C MET A 345 26.39 20.85 -14.28
N THR A 346 27.07 21.89 -14.77
CA THR A 346 28.37 21.73 -15.41
C THR A 346 29.43 21.24 -14.41
N ALA A 347 30.51 20.67 -14.91
CA ALA A 347 31.61 20.19 -14.06
C ALA A 347 32.23 21.35 -13.21
N LYS A 348 32.26 22.56 -13.76
CA LYS A 348 32.77 23.76 -13.05
C LYS A 348 31.84 24.16 -11.90
N GLU A 349 30.54 24.21 -12.15
CA GLU A 349 29.54 24.54 -11.13
C GLU A 349 29.52 23.51 -10.00
N LYS A 350 29.57 22.21 -10.36
CA LYS A 350 29.64 21.13 -9.36
C LYS A 350 30.89 21.24 -8.49
N ARG A 351 32.05 21.49 -9.10
CA ARG A 351 33.30 21.64 -8.34
C ARG A 351 33.20 22.81 -7.35
N LEU A 352 32.70 23.97 -7.78
CA LEU A 352 32.52 25.12 -6.90
C LEU A 352 31.53 24.84 -5.76
N ALA A 353 30.43 24.14 -6.05
CA ALA A 353 29.48 23.74 -5.03
C ALA A 353 30.11 22.78 -4.01
N TYR A 354 30.88 21.79 -4.47
CA TYR A 354 31.58 20.85 -3.59
C TYR A 354 32.64 21.51 -2.72
N GLU A 355 33.39 22.50 -3.27
CA GLU A 355 34.34 23.31 -2.51
C GLU A 355 33.62 24.08 -1.38
N LYS A 356 32.50 24.74 -1.66
CA LYS A 356 31.70 25.45 -0.66
C LYS A 356 31.12 24.54 0.42
N ILE A 357 30.71 23.31 0.07
CA ILE A 357 30.21 22.34 1.04
C ILE A 357 31.35 21.89 1.95
N ALA A 358 32.50 21.55 1.37
CA ALA A 358 33.65 21.06 2.13
C ALA A 358 34.31 22.13 3.01
N SER A 359 34.30 23.42 2.60
CA SER A 359 34.82 24.53 3.38
C SER A 359 33.85 25.07 4.44
N HIS A 360 32.60 24.59 4.49
CA HIS A 360 31.51 25.10 5.33
C HIS A 360 31.12 26.56 4.98
N GLU A 361 31.34 26.99 3.75
CA GLU A 361 30.73 28.22 3.24
C GLU A 361 29.25 28.05 2.92
N ALA A 362 28.81 26.79 2.69
CA ALA A 362 27.42 26.44 2.48
C ALA A 362 26.82 25.83 3.76
N ASP A 363 25.80 26.49 4.32
CA ASP A 363 25.07 26.00 5.49
C ASP A 363 23.93 25.04 5.09
N ILE A 364 23.28 25.32 3.96
CA ILE A 364 22.09 24.59 3.48
C ILE A 364 22.36 24.06 2.08
N ILE A 365 22.22 22.75 1.90
CA ILE A 365 22.52 22.08 0.65
C ILE A 365 21.23 21.47 0.09
N VAL A 366 20.79 21.93 -1.08
CA VAL A 366 19.58 21.44 -1.76
C VAL A 366 19.99 20.67 -3.01
N GLY A 367 19.44 19.50 -3.23
CA GLY A 367 19.76 18.76 -4.44
C GLY A 367 18.96 17.48 -4.64
N THR A 368 19.39 16.72 -5.64
CA THR A 368 18.83 15.40 -5.96
C THR A 368 19.73 14.28 -5.42
N HIS A 369 19.62 13.07 -5.96
CA HIS A 369 20.55 11.97 -5.70
C HIS A 369 22.05 12.33 -5.93
N ALA A 370 22.33 13.49 -6.53
CA ALA A 370 23.70 14.00 -6.64
C ALA A 370 24.36 14.27 -5.26
N LEU A 371 23.56 14.49 -4.21
CA LEU A 371 24.02 14.73 -2.84
C LEU A 371 24.69 13.50 -2.19
N ILE A 372 24.33 12.28 -2.62
CA ILE A 372 24.88 11.03 -2.08
C ILE A 372 26.16 10.57 -2.78
N GLN A 373 26.60 11.25 -3.86
CA GLN A 373 27.81 10.88 -4.59
C GLN A 373 29.05 10.99 -3.69
N GLU A 374 30.01 10.10 -3.88
CA GLU A 374 31.26 10.03 -3.09
C GLU A 374 32.04 11.36 -3.07
N LYS A 375 31.98 12.12 -4.17
CA LYS A 375 32.67 13.41 -4.32
C LYS A 375 32.11 14.52 -3.44
N VAL A 376 30.92 14.37 -2.89
CA VAL A 376 30.33 15.35 -1.97
C VAL A 376 30.81 15.02 -0.56
N ILE A 377 31.66 15.87 -0.05
CA ILE A 377 32.22 15.79 1.30
C ILE A 377 31.62 16.91 2.13
N TYR A 378 30.87 16.56 3.17
CA TYR A 378 30.30 17.52 4.09
C TYR A 378 31.26 17.81 5.24
N HIS A 379 31.27 19.04 5.70
CA HIS A 379 32.12 19.47 6.82
C HIS A 379 31.49 19.12 8.17
N ARG A 380 30.20 19.44 8.38
CA ARG A 380 29.47 19.24 9.63
C ARG A 380 27.99 18.95 9.36
N LEU A 381 27.70 17.87 8.65
CA LEU A 381 26.33 17.48 8.32
C LEU A 381 25.61 16.96 9.57
N ALA A 382 24.66 17.75 10.08
CA ALA A 382 23.88 17.42 11.28
C ALA A 382 22.41 17.13 11.00
N LEU A 383 21.89 17.52 9.83
CA LEU A 383 20.49 17.30 9.45
C LEU A 383 20.38 16.84 7.99
N VAL A 384 19.65 15.79 7.78
CA VAL A 384 19.29 15.26 6.46
C VAL A 384 17.78 15.27 6.32
N ILE A 385 17.28 15.90 5.26
CA ILE A 385 15.85 15.92 4.94
C ILE A 385 15.64 15.26 3.59
N THR A 386 14.66 14.37 3.50
CA THR A 386 14.23 13.76 2.23
C THR A 386 12.77 14.04 1.96
N ASP A 387 12.45 14.55 0.77
CA ASP A 387 11.07 14.81 0.34
C ASP A 387 10.58 13.72 -0.61
N GLU A 388 9.28 13.37 -0.55
CA GLU A 388 8.63 12.35 -1.38
C GLU A 388 9.31 10.96 -1.28
N GLN A 389 9.44 10.44 -0.07
CA GLN A 389 10.18 9.22 0.25
C GLN A 389 9.84 8.01 -0.64
N HIS A 390 8.57 7.85 -1.03
CA HIS A 390 8.13 6.71 -1.86
C HIS A 390 8.82 6.62 -3.23
N ARG A 391 9.56 7.67 -3.64
CA ARG A 391 10.33 7.72 -4.89
C ARG A 391 11.82 7.45 -4.70
N PHE A 392 12.29 7.40 -3.46
CA PHE A 392 13.64 7.03 -3.11
C PHE A 392 13.64 5.64 -2.48
N GLY A 393 14.54 4.74 -2.91
CA GLY A 393 14.75 3.48 -2.19
C GLY A 393 15.28 3.76 -0.77
N VAL A 394 14.94 2.90 0.19
CA VAL A 394 15.42 2.98 1.59
C VAL A 394 16.94 3.15 1.64
N GLY A 395 17.69 2.43 0.79
CA GLY A 395 19.14 2.51 0.70
C GLY A 395 19.70 3.89 0.30
N GLN A 396 18.94 4.75 -0.40
CA GLN A 396 19.42 6.11 -0.75
C GLN A 396 19.35 7.07 0.46
N ARG A 397 18.36 6.90 1.33
CA ARG A 397 18.26 7.62 2.60
C ARG A 397 19.43 7.25 3.52
N GLU A 398 19.68 5.96 3.67
CA GLU A 398 20.78 5.44 4.46
C GLU A 398 22.13 5.96 3.95
N LEU A 399 22.36 5.93 2.63
CA LEU A 399 23.58 6.47 2.03
C LEU A 399 23.78 7.96 2.30
N LEU A 400 22.71 8.77 2.38
CA LEU A 400 22.86 10.18 2.73
C LEU A 400 23.15 10.36 4.23
N SER A 401 22.55 9.56 5.09
CA SER A 401 22.82 9.61 6.54
C SER A 401 24.26 9.17 6.89
N THR A 402 24.84 8.23 6.11
CA THR A 402 26.27 7.82 6.30
C THR A 402 27.28 8.90 5.89
N LYS A 403 26.86 9.99 5.24
CA LYS A 403 27.74 11.12 4.89
C LYS A 403 28.09 12.04 6.07
N GLY A 404 27.38 11.91 7.20
CA GLY A 404 27.62 12.64 8.45
C GLY A 404 27.86 11.71 9.62
N GLU A 405 28.31 12.26 10.74
CA GLU A 405 28.43 11.53 12.00
C GLU A 405 27.07 11.50 12.72
N MET A 406 26.22 10.50 12.46
CA MET A 406 24.91 10.32 13.08
C MET A 406 23.99 11.57 12.94
N PRO A 407 23.75 12.06 11.72
CA PRO A 407 22.89 13.21 11.50
C PRO A 407 21.44 12.93 11.87
N HIS A 408 20.70 13.95 12.28
CA HIS A 408 19.24 13.87 12.37
C HIS A 408 18.62 13.61 11.00
N VAL A 409 17.59 12.77 10.95
CA VAL A 409 16.89 12.42 9.71
C VAL A 409 15.44 12.86 9.78
N LEU A 410 15.03 13.69 8.82
CA LEU A 410 13.66 14.13 8.64
C LEU A 410 13.15 13.67 7.28
N VAL A 411 12.06 12.96 7.28
CA VAL A 411 11.43 12.44 6.07
C VAL A 411 10.11 13.17 5.85
N MET A 412 9.80 13.54 4.61
CA MET A 412 8.52 14.15 4.26
C MET A 412 7.76 13.28 3.26
N SER A 413 6.45 13.14 3.46
CA SER A 413 5.56 12.45 2.52
C SER A 413 4.32 13.29 2.25
N ALA A 414 4.01 13.45 0.94
CA ALA A 414 2.76 14.06 0.50
C ALA A 414 1.64 13.04 0.26
N THR A 415 1.92 11.74 0.45
CA THR A 415 0.88 10.73 0.46
C THR A 415 0.29 10.66 1.87
N PRO A 416 -0.96 11.04 2.06
CA PRO A 416 -1.65 10.78 3.31
C PRO A 416 -1.84 9.26 3.42
N ILE A 417 -1.16 8.66 4.38
CA ILE A 417 -1.27 7.23 4.71
C ILE A 417 -2.01 7.17 6.04
N PRO A 418 -3.04 6.34 6.20
CA PRO A 418 -3.68 6.17 7.49
C PRO A 418 -2.65 5.92 8.60
N ARG A 419 -2.82 6.57 9.75
CA ARG A 419 -1.84 6.55 10.85
C ARG A 419 -1.44 5.15 11.29
N THR A 420 -2.39 4.22 11.30
CA THR A 420 -2.17 2.80 11.61
C THR A 420 -1.23 2.11 10.61
N LEU A 421 -1.36 2.44 9.33
CA LEU A 421 -0.51 1.90 8.28
C LEU A 421 0.87 2.56 8.29
N ALA A 422 0.95 3.84 8.60
CA ALA A 422 2.22 4.54 8.71
C ALA A 422 3.12 3.95 9.80
N ILE A 423 2.56 3.49 10.93
CA ILE A 423 3.29 2.80 12.00
C ILE A 423 3.93 1.49 11.50
N ILE A 424 3.30 0.80 10.56
CA ILE A 424 3.84 -0.46 10.01
C ILE A 424 4.89 -0.18 8.93
N LEU A 425 4.59 0.75 8.02
CA LEU A 425 5.49 1.05 6.91
C LEU A 425 6.76 1.79 7.33
N TYR A 426 6.67 2.54 8.41
CA TYR A 426 7.72 3.44 8.90
C TYR A 426 7.93 3.29 10.41
N GLY A 427 7.83 2.06 10.90
CA GLY A 427 7.89 1.80 12.34
C GLY A 427 9.20 2.21 13.02
N ASP A 428 10.24 2.44 12.24
CA ASP A 428 11.52 3.00 12.65
C ASP A 428 11.50 4.54 12.79
N LEU A 429 10.42 5.22 12.32
CA LEU A 429 10.29 6.67 12.34
C LEU A 429 9.26 7.12 13.39
N ASP A 430 9.52 8.25 14.02
CA ASP A 430 8.49 9.02 14.73
C ASP A 430 7.60 9.74 13.73
N ILE A 431 6.30 9.82 13.97
CA ILE A 431 5.36 10.34 12.99
C ILE A 431 4.72 11.64 13.50
N SER A 432 4.91 12.72 12.74
CA SER A 432 4.19 13.99 12.88
C SER A 432 3.18 14.14 11.76
N VAL A 433 1.91 14.38 12.09
CA VAL A 433 0.83 14.53 11.10
C VAL A 433 0.42 15.98 11.00
N ILE A 434 0.41 16.53 9.76
CA ILE A 434 -0.16 17.82 9.43
C ILE A 434 -1.52 17.59 8.79
N ASP A 435 -2.54 17.61 9.60
CA ASP A 435 -3.94 17.38 9.27
C ASP A 435 -4.75 18.67 9.01
N GLU A 436 -4.07 19.82 8.97
CA GLU A 436 -4.66 21.10 8.68
C GLU A 436 -4.07 21.69 7.39
N LEU A 437 -4.91 22.36 6.60
CA LEU A 437 -4.47 23.12 5.43
C LEU A 437 -4.25 24.59 5.80
N PRO A 438 -3.26 25.28 5.16
CA PRO A 438 -3.05 26.70 5.38
C PRO A 438 -4.30 27.53 5.07
N ALA A 439 -4.48 28.63 5.85
CA ALA A 439 -5.61 29.53 5.68
C ALA A 439 -5.65 30.15 4.26
N GLY A 440 -6.86 30.35 3.73
CA GLY A 440 -7.08 30.98 2.42
C GLY A 440 -7.01 30.05 1.21
N ARG A 441 -6.76 28.74 1.41
CA ARG A 441 -6.84 27.76 0.32
C ARG A 441 -8.29 27.46 0.01
N GLN A 442 -8.69 27.60 -1.26
CA GLN A 442 -10.03 27.25 -1.73
C GLN A 442 -10.14 25.76 -2.00
N GLU A 443 -11.28 25.17 -1.66
CA GLU A 443 -11.57 23.78 -2.00
C GLU A 443 -11.65 23.60 -3.52
N ILE A 444 -11.04 22.52 -4.02
CA ILE A 444 -11.07 22.17 -5.43
C ILE A 444 -12.47 21.61 -5.76
N LYS A 445 -13.12 22.15 -6.79
CA LYS A 445 -14.39 21.62 -7.28
C LYS A 445 -14.16 20.42 -8.17
N ASN A 446 -14.69 19.28 -7.76
CA ASN A 446 -14.50 18.02 -8.45
C ASN A 446 -15.74 17.65 -9.26
N CYS A 447 -15.57 16.96 -10.40
CA CYS A 447 -16.63 16.26 -11.09
C CYS A 447 -16.13 14.98 -11.76
N VAL A 448 -16.96 13.94 -11.72
CA VAL A 448 -16.76 12.69 -12.44
C VAL A 448 -17.77 12.66 -13.57
N VAL A 449 -17.31 12.48 -14.80
CA VAL A 449 -18.12 12.57 -16.02
C VAL A 449 -17.77 11.44 -16.98
N ASP A 450 -18.65 11.14 -17.91
CA ASP A 450 -18.40 10.21 -19.01
C ASP A 450 -17.65 10.87 -20.19
N THR A 451 -17.26 10.06 -21.16
CA THR A 451 -16.52 10.51 -22.34
C THR A 451 -17.31 11.49 -23.24
N GLY A 452 -18.63 11.50 -23.16
CA GLY A 452 -19.49 12.44 -23.90
C GLY A 452 -19.37 13.89 -23.41
N TYR A 453 -18.84 14.06 -22.19
CA TYR A 453 -18.64 15.39 -21.61
C TYR A 453 -17.38 16.12 -22.14
N ARG A 454 -16.47 15.45 -22.88
CA ARG A 454 -15.19 16.02 -23.35
C ARG A 454 -15.32 17.37 -24.03
N SER A 455 -16.30 17.53 -24.94
CA SER A 455 -16.49 18.81 -25.64
C SER A 455 -16.81 19.96 -24.68
N LYS A 456 -17.57 19.71 -23.61
CA LYS A 456 -17.86 20.70 -22.58
C LYS A 456 -16.62 20.98 -21.71
N ALA A 457 -15.83 19.96 -21.42
CA ALA A 457 -14.56 20.12 -20.69
C ALA A 457 -13.55 20.97 -21.48
N TYR A 458 -13.44 20.77 -22.79
CA TYR A 458 -12.58 21.59 -23.66
C TYR A 458 -13.03 23.05 -23.70
N ALA A 459 -14.33 23.28 -23.85
CA ALA A 459 -14.90 24.65 -23.81
C ALA A 459 -14.66 25.32 -22.46
N PHE A 460 -14.71 24.53 -21.35
CA PHE A 460 -14.40 25.03 -20.03
C PHE A 460 -12.91 25.37 -19.88
N ILE A 461 -11.99 24.53 -20.39
CA ILE A 461 -10.55 24.81 -20.41
C ILE A 461 -10.28 26.08 -21.21
N GLN A 462 -10.90 26.25 -22.41
CA GLN A 462 -10.75 27.44 -23.20
C GLN A 462 -11.16 28.68 -22.40
N LYS A 463 -12.31 28.66 -21.75
CA LYS A 463 -12.78 29.77 -20.91
C LYS A 463 -11.81 30.13 -19.80
N GLN A 464 -11.20 29.12 -19.16
CA GLN A 464 -10.20 29.36 -18.10
C GLN A 464 -8.91 29.98 -18.66
N VAL A 465 -8.48 29.52 -19.84
CA VAL A 465 -7.31 30.10 -20.55
C VAL A 465 -7.58 31.54 -20.97
N GLU A 466 -8.78 31.87 -21.44
CA GLU A 466 -9.20 33.25 -21.78
C GLU A 466 -9.18 34.15 -20.54
N MET A 467 -9.38 33.61 -19.34
CA MET A 467 -9.22 34.33 -18.06
C MET A 467 -7.76 34.44 -17.60
N GLY A 468 -6.80 33.95 -18.38
CA GLY A 468 -5.37 33.97 -18.07
C GLY A 468 -4.89 32.78 -17.25
N HIS A 469 -5.70 31.74 -17.04
CA HIS A 469 -5.32 30.55 -16.28
C HIS A 469 -4.75 29.45 -17.17
N GLN A 470 -4.15 28.44 -16.51
CA GLN A 470 -3.55 27.29 -17.18
C GLN A 470 -4.25 25.97 -16.81
N ALA A 471 -4.10 24.95 -17.67
CA ALA A 471 -4.71 23.66 -17.47
C ALA A 471 -3.74 22.50 -17.65
N TYR A 472 -3.89 21.47 -16.82
CA TYR A 472 -3.29 20.16 -17.01
C TYR A 472 -4.33 19.19 -17.61
N VAL A 473 -3.88 18.36 -18.54
CA VAL A 473 -4.66 17.21 -19.06
C VAL A 473 -3.81 15.96 -18.92
N ILE A 474 -4.28 15.02 -18.12
CA ILE A 474 -3.55 13.79 -17.79
C ILE A 474 -4.14 12.62 -18.54
N CYS A 475 -3.28 11.88 -19.26
CA CYS A 475 -3.63 10.65 -19.94
C CYS A 475 -3.03 9.46 -19.17
N PRO A 476 -3.77 8.33 -18.98
CA PRO A 476 -3.25 7.17 -18.29
C PRO A 476 -2.12 6.50 -19.08
N MET A 477 -1.24 5.82 -18.35
CA MET A 477 -0.28 4.90 -18.96
C MET A 477 -1.01 3.66 -19.50
N VAL A 478 -0.60 3.16 -20.65
CA VAL A 478 -1.14 1.94 -21.27
C VAL A 478 -0.12 0.83 -21.08
N GLU A 479 -0.49 -0.25 -20.41
CA GLU A 479 0.40 -1.37 -20.02
C GLU A 479 1.14 -2.08 -21.18
N ALA A 480 0.78 -1.83 -22.44
CA ALA A 480 1.26 -2.60 -23.59
C ALA A 480 2.70 -2.30 -24.02
N SER A 481 3.20 -1.09 -23.90
CA SER A 481 4.61 -0.67 -24.04
C SER A 481 4.76 0.83 -23.83
N GLU A 482 5.91 1.26 -23.28
CA GLU A 482 6.25 2.69 -23.16
C GLU A 482 6.24 3.46 -24.51
N MET A 483 6.32 2.77 -25.67
CA MET A 483 6.19 3.39 -27.00
C MET A 483 4.77 3.84 -27.31
N ILE A 484 3.79 3.02 -26.97
CA ILE A 484 2.36 3.30 -27.16
C ILE A 484 1.91 4.47 -26.28
N GLU A 485 2.46 4.59 -25.07
CA GLU A 485 2.16 5.70 -24.15
C GLU A 485 2.57 7.06 -24.71
N ALA A 486 3.78 7.16 -25.25
CA ALA A 486 4.30 8.38 -25.84
C ALA A 486 3.46 8.79 -27.05
N GLU A 487 3.08 7.85 -27.91
CA GLU A 487 2.22 8.09 -29.07
C GLU A 487 0.82 8.57 -28.65
N ASN A 488 0.21 7.96 -27.65
CA ASN A 488 -1.12 8.34 -27.13
C ASN A 488 -1.17 9.78 -26.61
N VAL A 489 -0.15 10.20 -25.84
CA VAL A 489 -0.09 11.58 -25.31
C VAL A 489 0.13 12.60 -26.43
N VAL A 490 1.01 12.30 -27.39
CA VAL A 490 1.26 13.16 -28.54
C VAL A 490 0.03 13.30 -29.43
N ASP A 491 -0.67 12.19 -29.69
CA ASP A 491 -1.86 12.22 -30.53
C ASP A 491 -3.04 12.89 -29.83
N TYR A 492 -3.17 12.69 -28.52
CA TYR A 492 -4.15 13.43 -27.72
C TYR A 492 -3.86 14.94 -27.75
N ALA A 493 -2.61 15.34 -27.56
CA ALA A 493 -2.22 16.76 -27.63
C ALA A 493 -2.52 17.38 -29.00
N LYS A 494 -2.26 16.65 -30.11
CA LYS A 494 -2.63 17.08 -31.47
C LYS A 494 -4.14 17.22 -31.63
N ALA A 495 -4.92 16.27 -31.11
CA ALA A 495 -6.38 16.34 -31.18
C ALA A 495 -6.93 17.51 -30.35
N LEU A 496 -6.39 17.73 -29.16
CA LEU A 496 -6.78 18.84 -28.29
C LEU A 496 -6.41 20.20 -28.92
N LYS A 497 -5.24 20.32 -29.57
CA LYS A 497 -4.79 21.51 -30.28
C LYS A 497 -5.71 21.85 -31.44
N LYS A 498 -6.33 20.85 -32.11
CA LYS A 498 -7.35 21.07 -33.15
C LYS A 498 -8.72 21.48 -32.58
N ALA A 499 -9.01 21.08 -31.34
CA ALA A 499 -10.29 21.37 -30.70
C ALA A 499 -10.31 22.73 -29.97
N LEU A 500 -9.16 23.29 -29.68
CA LEU A 500 -9.00 24.60 -29.04
C LEU A 500 -8.62 25.67 -30.09
N PRO A 501 -8.88 26.96 -29.83
CA PRO A 501 -8.43 28.06 -30.71
C PRO A 501 -6.91 28.07 -30.91
N GLU A 502 -6.44 28.51 -32.07
CA GLU A 502 -4.98 28.58 -32.39
C GLU A 502 -4.19 29.50 -31.43
N THR A 503 -4.88 30.39 -30.76
CA THR A 503 -4.30 31.28 -29.74
C THR A 503 -3.87 30.54 -28.45
N VAL A 504 -4.35 29.31 -28.24
CA VAL A 504 -4.05 28.50 -27.06
C VAL A 504 -2.82 27.63 -27.33
N SER A 505 -1.74 27.88 -26.61
CA SER A 505 -0.53 27.06 -26.68
C SER A 505 -0.74 25.73 -25.94
N VAL A 506 -0.71 24.63 -26.69
CA VAL A 506 -0.83 23.26 -26.18
C VAL A 506 0.47 22.52 -26.43
N GLU A 507 1.07 22.02 -25.37
CA GLU A 507 2.28 21.17 -25.43
C GLU A 507 2.08 19.87 -24.68
N TYR A 508 3.00 18.94 -24.89
CA TYR A 508 2.94 17.61 -24.26
C TYR A 508 4.21 17.26 -23.50
N LEU A 509 4.06 16.34 -22.52
CA LEU A 509 5.14 15.84 -21.69
C LEU A 509 4.93 14.34 -21.41
N HIS A 510 5.96 13.51 -21.65
CA HIS A 510 5.92 12.08 -21.34
C HIS A 510 7.28 11.54 -20.88
N GLY A 511 7.27 10.33 -20.31
CA GLY A 511 8.42 9.70 -19.68
C GLY A 511 9.66 9.59 -20.53
N LYS A 512 9.53 9.38 -21.85
CA LYS A 512 10.63 9.17 -22.81
C LYS A 512 11.36 10.42 -23.28
N MET A 513 10.82 11.60 -23.03
CA MET A 513 11.53 12.84 -23.37
C MET A 513 12.83 12.93 -22.60
N LYS A 514 13.88 13.47 -23.23
CA LYS A 514 15.15 13.75 -22.58
C LYS A 514 14.94 14.75 -21.42
N ALA A 515 15.69 14.58 -20.35
CA ALA A 515 15.57 15.44 -19.16
C ALA A 515 15.60 16.95 -19.50
N ARG A 516 16.46 17.35 -20.42
CA ARG A 516 16.59 18.74 -20.88
C ARG A 516 15.32 19.26 -21.58
N GLU A 517 14.64 18.41 -22.34
CA GLU A 517 13.38 18.77 -23.01
C GLU A 517 12.24 18.86 -22.02
N LYS A 518 12.16 17.90 -21.06
CA LYS A 518 11.18 17.92 -19.98
C LYS A 518 11.30 19.22 -19.16
N ASN A 519 12.52 19.57 -18.78
CA ASN A 519 12.77 20.79 -18.00
C ASN A 519 12.33 22.04 -18.80
N ARG A 520 12.64 22.12 -20.08
CA ARG A 520 12.25 23.26 -20.93
C ARG A 520 10.73 23.40 -20.99
N VAL A 521 9.99 22.32 -21.27
CA VAL A 521 8.52 22.35 -21.34
C VAL A 521 7.92 22.77 -20.00
N MET A 522 8.47 22.26 -18.89
CA MET A 522 8.00 22.64 -17.56
C MET A 522 8.30 24.09 -17.20
N GLU A 523 9.45 24.62 -17.59
CA GLU A 523 9.81 26.04 -17.40
C GLU A 523 8.84 26.94 -18.23
N GLN A 524 8.60 26.60 -19.50
CA GLN A 524 7.65 27.33 -20.35
C GLN A 524 6.20 27.25 -19.84
N PHE A 525 5.80 26.13 -19.25
CA PHE A 525 4.51 26.04 -18.59
C PHE A 525 4.45 26.88 -17.31
N ALA A 526 5.49 26.85 -16.50
CA ALA A 526 5.57 27.64 -15.27
C ALA A 526 5.59 29.16 -15.56
N SER A 527 6.23 29.60 -16.65
CA SER A 527 6.23 31.00 -17.10
C SER A 527 4.93 31.48 -17.75
N GLY A 528 3.99 30.55 -18.06
CA GLY A 528 2.73 30.87 -18.72
C GLY A 528 2.79 30.90 -20.25
N GLU A 529 3.94 30.61 -20.87
CA GLU A 529 4.09 30.51 -22.34
C GLU A 529 3.24 29.37 -22.90
N ILE A 530 3.08 28.27 -22.15
CA ILE A 530 2.20 27.16 -22.44
C ILE A 530 0.96 27.30 -21.56
N GLN A 531 -0.23 27.30 -22.14
CA GLN A 531 -1.50 27.40 -21.42
C GLN A 531 -2.09 26.03 -21.06
N VAL A 532 -1.88 25.02 -21.92
CA VAL A 532 -2.41 23.67 -21.69
C VAL A 532 -1.30 22.65 -21.83
N LEU A 533 -1.05 21.88 -20.77
CA LEU A 533 -0.04 20.84 -20.77
C LEU A 533 -0.69 19.45 -20.71
N VAL A 534 -0.53 18.67 -21.79
CA VAL A 534 -0.97 17.28 -21.86
C VAL A 534 0.15 16.37 -21.39
N SER A 535 -0.10 15.49 -20.42
CA SER A 535 0.96 14.66 -19.86
C SER A 535 0.50 13.27 -19.44
N THR A 536 1.46 12.35 -19.26
CA THR A 536 1.29 11.16 -18.45
C THR A 536 1.43 11.51 -16.97
N THR A 537 1.44 10.51 -16.09
CA THR A 537 1.66 10.66 -14.64
C THR A 537 3.00 11.30 -14.25
N VAL A 538 3.88 11.58 -15.20
CA VAL A 538 5.19 12.25 -14.96
C VAL A 538 5.06 13.60 -14.24
N ILE A 539 3.88 14.26 -14.31
CA ILE A 539 3.57 15.51 -13.58
C ILE A 539 3.38 15.29 -12.06
N GLU A 540 3.26 14.06 -11.58
CA GLU A 540 3.20 13.79 -10.13
C GLU A 540 4.40 14.41 -9.37
N VAL A 541 5.44 14.84 -10.08
CA VAL A 541 6.65 15.40 -9.50
C VAL A 541 6.60 16.93 -9.40
N GLY A 542 6.17 17.39 -8.28
CA GLY A 542 6.56 18.55 -7.49
C GLY A 542 6.52 19.97 -8.06
N VAL A 543 6.32 20.24 -9.35
CA VAL A 543 6.36 21.60 -9.87
C VAL A 543 5.14 22.40 -9.43
N ASN A 544 5.39 23.53 -8.77
CA ASN A 544 4.35 24.44 -8.35
C ASN A 544 4.02 25.45 -9.47
N VAL A 545 2.81 25.38 -10.00
CA VAL A 545 2.29 26.35 -10.96
C VAL A 545 0.99 26.94 -10.40
N PRO A 546 1.07 28.05 -9.64
CA PRO A 546 -0.09 28.63 -8.95
C PRO A 546 -1.21 29.05 -9.87
N ASN A 547 -0.90 29.37 -11.16
CA ASN A 547 -1.85 29.79 -12.16
C ASN A 547 -2.59 28.63 -12.86
N ALA A 548 -2.19 27.37 -12.61
CA ALA A 548 -2.91 26.20 -13.14
C ALA A 548 -4.15 25.93 -12.26
N THR A 549 -5.34 26.19 -12.84
CA THR A 549 -6.62 26.08 -12.14
C THR A 549 -7.46 24.89 -12.60
N VAL A 550 -7.13 24.24 -13.70
CA VAL A 550 -7.86 23.09 -14.22
C VAL A 550 -6.98 21.86 -14.29
N MET A 551 -7.46 20.77 -13.69
CA MET A 551 -6.93 19.43 -13.85
C MET A 551 -7.99 18.56 -14.55
N MET A 552 -7.71 18.11 -15.75
CA MET A 552 -8.54 17.12 -16.44
C MET A 552 -7.80 15.80 -16.50
N ILE A 553 -8.48 14.70 -16.10
CA ILE A 553 -7.89 13.36 -16.05
C ILE A 553 -8.72 12.44 -16.94
N GLU A 554 -8.11 11.94 -18.00
CA GLU A 554 -8.73 10.99 -18.93
C GLU A 554 -8.64 9.56 -18.39
N ASN A 555 -9.68 8.76 -18.66
CA ASN A 555 -9.80 7.38 -18.17
C ASN A 555 -9.45 7.26 -16.69
N ALA A 556 -10.07 8.11 -15.87
CA ALA A 556 -9.80 8.23 -14.45
C ALA A 556 -9.95 6.89 -13.68
N GLU A 557 -10.73 5.97 -14.20
CA GLU A 557 -10.90 4.62 -13.66
C GLU A 557 -9.62 3.77 -13.66
N ARG A 558 -8.61 4.16 -14.44
CA ARG A 558 -7.32 3.46 -14.50
C ARG A 558 -6.33 3.89 -13.41
N PHE A 559 -6.62 4.97 -12.71
CA PHE A 559 -5.78 5.50 -11.65
C PHE A 559 -6.25 5.03 -10.27
N GLY A 560 -5.33 4.85 -9.35
CA GLY A 560 -5.67 4.70 -7.94
C GLY A 560 -6.20 6.00 -7.33
N LEU A 561 -7.05 5.92 -6.31
CA LEU A 561 -7.59 7.13 -5.67
C LEU A 561 -6.49 8.01 -5.07
N ALA A 562 -5.45 7.41 -4.49
CA ALA A 562 -4.27 8.14 -4.01
C ALA A 562 -3.55 8.91 -5.13
N GLN A 563 -3.41 8.30 -6.32
CA GLN A 563 -2.83 8.98 -7.49
C GLN A 563 -3.73 10.12 -7.99
N LEU A 564 -5.04 9.87 -8.08
CA LEU A 564 -6.01 10.92 -8.45
C LEU A 564 -5.94 12.10 -7.48
N HIS A 565 -5.81 11.82 -6.18
CA HIS A 565 -5.66 12.84 -5.16
C HIS A 565 -4.35 13.65 -5.32
N GLN A 566 -3.23 13.00 -5.60
CA GLN A 566 -1.95 13.65 -5.87
C GLN A 566 -2.02 14.53 -7.12
N LEU A 567 -2.62 14.04 -8.22
CA LEU A 567 -2.83 14.79 -9.44
C LEU A 567 -3.74 16.01 -9.19
N ARG A 568 -4.86 15.82 -8.50
CA ARG A 568 -5.74 16.91 -8.10
C ARG A 568 -5.00 17.99 -7.29
N GLY A 569 -4.12 17.59 -6.39
CA GLY A 569 -3.30 18.49 -5.59
C GLY A 569 -2.29 19.33 -6.38
N ARG A 570 -2.13 19.10 -7.69
CA ARG A 570 -1.29 19.96 -8.56
C ARG A 570 -1.97 21.27 -8.94
N VAL A 571 -3.27 21.37 -8.79
CA VAL A 571 -4.05 22.63 -8.89
C VAL A 571 -4.50 23.08 -7.50
N GLY A 572 -5.11 24.26 -7.39
CA GLY A 572 -5.55 24.81 -6.10
C GLY A 572 -4.41 25.35 -5.25
N ARG A 573 -3.32 25.82 -5.86
CA ARG A 573 -2.17 26.41 -5.19
C ARG A 573 -2.14 27.94 -5.25
N GLY A 574 -3.02 28.53 -6.06
CA GLY A 574 -3.22 29.95 -6.18
C GLY A 574 -4.47 30.44 -5.43
N LYS A 575 -4.80 31.74 -5.60
CA LYS A 575 -6.00 32.36 -5.02
C LYS A 575 -7.27 32.09 -5.84
N ALA A 576 -7.14 31.63 -7.09
CA ALA A 576 -8.25 31.37 -7.99
C ALA A 576 -8.91 30.04 -7.71
N GLN A 577 -10.24 29.95 -7.93
CA GLN A 577 -10.97 28.69 -7.82
C GLN A 577 -10.43 27.66 -8.81
N SER A 578 -10.13 26.47 -8.31
CA SER A 578 -9.60 25.37 -9.11
C SER A 578 -10.60 24.22 -9.28
N TYR A 579 -10.43 23.46 -10.35
CA TYR A 579 -11.37 22.45 -10.82
C TYR A 579 -10.62 21.16 -11.18
N CYS A 580 -11.21 20.01 -10.83
CA CYS A 580 -10.72 18.70 -11.23
C CYS A 580 -11.82 17.94 -11.96
N ILE A 581 -11.61 17.65 -13.25
CA ILE A 581 -12.55 16.96 -14.14
C ILE A 581 -12.01 15.55 -14.39
N MET A 582 -12.68 14.55 -13.86
CA MET A 582 -12.33 13.14 -14.03
C MET A 582 -13.22 12.50 -15.07
N VAL A 583 -12.68 12.15 -16.23
CA VAL A 583 -13.40 11.52 -17.34
C VAL A 583 -13.25 10.02 -17.24
N SER A 584 -14.36 9.29 -17.09
CA SER A 584 -14.37 7.83 -17.06
C SER A 584 -14.80 7.25 -18.41
N GLY A 585 -14.01 6.30 -18.91
CA GLY A 585 -14.35 5.47 -20.08
C GLY A 585 -15.23 4.26 -19.74
N ASN A 586 -15.40 3.97 -18.45
CA ASN A 586 -16.18 2.84 -17.95
C ASN A 586 -17.31 3.34 -17.03
N GLY A 587 -18.55 3.17 -17.46
CA GLY A 587 -19.76 3.54 -16.71
C GLY A 587 -20.24 2.48 -15.72
N GLY A 588 -19.47 1.45 -15.43
CA GLY A 588 -19.82 0.42 -14.44
C GLY A 588 -20.08 1.00 -13.05
N LYS A 589 -21.08 0.47 -12.35
CA LYS A 589 -21.54 0.97 -11.07
C LYS A 589 -20.39 1.06 -10.04
N ASP A 590 -19.61 -0.01 -9.90
CA ASP A 590 -18.50 -0.09 -8.95
C ASP A 590 -17.40 0.94 -9.26
N THR A 591 -17.14 1.18 -10.57
CA THR A 591 -16.19 2.19 -11.03
C THR A 591 -16.65 3.60 -10.66
N MET A 592 -17.92 3.89 -10.88
CA MET A 592 -18.48 5.21 -10.56
C MET A 592 -18.55 5.44 -9.05
N GLU A 593 -18.92 4.44 -8.26
CA GLU A 593 -18.90 4.53 -6.79
C GLU A 593 -17.50 4.80 -6.25
N ARG A 594 -16.47 4.16 -6.81
CA ARG A 594 -15.08 4.41 -6.47
C ARG A 594 -14.65 5.84 -6.79
N LEU A 595 -14.93 6.32 -7.99
CA LEU A 595 -14.56 7.68 -8.39
C LEU A 595 -15.37 8.75 -7.62
N ASP A 596 -16.60 8.45 -7.20
CA ASP A 596 -17.42 9.36 -6.42
C ASP A 596 -16.84 9.71 -5.04
N ILE A 597 -15.95 8.89 -4.50
CA ILE A 597 -15.18 9.21 -3.29
C ILE A 597 -14.41 10.53 -3.49
N MET A 598 -13.87 10.76 -4.69
CA MET A 598 -13.16 11.99 -5.03
C MET A 598 -14.08 13.23 -5.06
N ASN A 599 -15.37 13.04 -5.33
CA ASN A 599 -16.36 14.13 -5.27
C ASN A 599 -16.76 14.47 -3.83
N ARG A 600 -16.79 13.45 -2.94
CA ARG A 600 -17.29 13.59 -1.56
C ARG A 600 -16.30 14.30 -0.65
N SER A 601 -15.01 14.24 -0.95
CA SER A 601 -13.99 14.81 -0.05
C SER A 601 -12.77 15.33 -0.78
N ASN A 602 -12.23 16.41 -0.23
CA ASN A 602 -10.90 16.93 -0.58
C ASN A 602 -9.83 16.47 0.42
N ASP A 603 -10.20 15.78 1.51
CA ASP A 603 -9.30 15.25 2.52
C ASP A 603 -8.57 14.00 2.01
N GLY A 604 -7.24 14.11 1.88
CA GLY A 604 -6.39 13.03 1.42
C GLY A 604 -6.35 11.83 2.36
N PHE A 605 -6.47 12.02 3.67
CA PHE A 605 -6.49 10.91 4.64
C PHE A 605 -7.80 10.10 4.52
N TYR A 606 -8.92 10.79 4.31
CA TYR A 606 -10.20 10.15 4.04
C TYR A 606 -10.14 9.34 2.74
N ILE A 607 -9.65 9.95 1.64
CA ILE A 607 -9.55 9.30 0.34
C ILE A 607 -8.61 8.08 0.40
N ALA A 608 -7.48 8.20 1.08
CA ALA A 608 -6.56 7.09 1.27
C ALA A 608 -7.20 5.95 2.07
N SER A 609 -8.00 6.26 3.09
CA SER A 609 -8.72 5.27 3.88
C SER A 609 -9.78 4.52 3.05
N GLU A 610 -10.49 5.24 2.17
CA GLU A 610 -11.48 4.63 1.28
C GLU A 610 -10.84 3.83 0.13
N ASP A 611 -9.73 4.33 -0.47
CA ASP A 611 -8.93 3.58 -1.47
C ASP A 611 -8.47 2.23 -0.90
N LEU A 612 -8.05 2.27 0.35
CA LEU A 612 -7.61 1.16 1.13
C LEU A 612 -8.70 0.09 1.31
N LYS A 613 -9.92 0.51 1.68
CA LYS A 613 -11.08 -0.40 1.85
C LYS A 613 -11.50 -1.06 0.54
N LEU A 614 -11.38 -0.35 -0.58
CA LEU A 614 -11.84 -0.82 -1.89
C LEU A 614 -10.88 -1.78 -2.59
N ARG A 615 -9.57 -1.58 -2.44
CA ARG A 615 -8.56 -2.39 -3.14
C ARG A 615 -8.33 -3.75 -2.51
N GLY A 616 -8.63 -3.90 -1.23
CA GLY A 616 -8.19 -5.07 -0.49
C GLY A 616 -6.64 -5.15 -0.38
N PRO A 617 -6.13 -6.20 0.28
CA PRO A 617 -4.71 -6.28 0.70
C PRO A 617 -3.69 -6.47 -0.42
N GLY A 618 -4.11 -6.88 -1.62
CA GLY A 618 -3.19 -7.36 -2.67
C GLY A 618 -2.50 -6.29 -3.52
N ASP A 619 -3.10 -5.10 -3.67
CA ASP A 619 -2.71 -4.17 -4.75
C ASP A 619 -1.99 -2.89 -4.28
N ILE A 620 -1.97 -2.58 -2.99
CA ILE A 620 -1.38 -1.32 -2.48
C ILE A 620 0.13 -1.40 -2.41
N PHE A 621 0.62 -2.57 -2.16
CA PHE A 621 2.02 -2.85 -2.30
C PHE A 621 2.29 -3.24 -3.76
N GLY A 622 2.62 -2.28 -4.60
CA GLY A 622 3.51 -2.53 -5.71
C GLY A 622 4.84 -3.13 -5.23
N VAL A 623 4.81 -3.72 -4.06
CA VAL A 623 5.86 -4.35 -3.24
C VAL A 623 6.21 -5.75 -3.71
N ARG A 624 6.00 -6.05 -4.98
CA ARG A 624 6.86 -7.06 -5.61
C ARG A 624 8.32 -6.59 -5.77
N GLN A 625 8.63 -5.37 -5.29
CA GLN A 625 9.99 -4.81 -5.40
C GLN A 625 10.75 -4.64 -4.08
N SER A 626 10.11 -4.87 -2.92
CA SER A 626 10.83 -4.97 -1.63
C SER A 626 10.14 -6.05 -0.79
N GLY A 627 10.69 -7.28 -0.87
CA GLY A 627 10.09 -8.47 -0.30
C GLY A 627 10.18 -8.56 1.20
N GLU A 628 9.37 -7.89 2.03
CA GLU A 628 9.57 -8.09 3.47
C GLU A 628 8.39 -7.85 4.42
N LEU A 629 7.16 -7.60 3.96
CA LEU A 629 6.02 -7.48 4.87
C LEU A 629 4.82 -8.34 4.42
N GLU A 630 5.00 -9.66 4.35
CA GLU A 630 3.88 -10.59 4.18
C GLU A 630 3.42 -11.12 5.54
N PHE A 631 2.32 -10.58 6.06
CA PHE A 631 1.56 -11.25 7.10
C PHE A 631 0.89 -12.50 6.50
N LYS A 632 0.97 -13.61 7.21
CA LYS A 632 0.40 -14.88 6.72
C LYS A 632 -1.12 -14.92 6.81
N LEU A 633 -1.70 -14.22 7.79
CA LEU A 633 -3.12 -14.22 8.10
C LEU A 633 -3.70 -12.84 8.34
N GLY A 634 -2.95 -11.95 8.97
CA GLY A 634 -3.35 -10.59 9.28
C GLY A 634 -3.43 -9.74 8.01
N ASP A 635 -4.49 -8.98 7.89
CA ASP A 635 -4.67 -7.97 6.87
C ASP A 635 -4.73 -6.60 7.53
N ILE A 636 -3.78 -5.74 7.17
CA ILE A 636 -3.60 -4.42 7.79
C ILE A 636 -4.86 -3.56 7.71
N PHE A 637 -5.74 -3.85 6.76
CA PHE A 637 -6.91 -3.04 6.44
C PHE A 637 -8.18 -3.59 7.04
N THR A 638 -8.46 -4.85 6.78
CA THR A 638 -9.63 -5.51 7.35
C THR A 638 -9.47 -5.70 8.86
N ASP A 639 -8.22 -5.88 9.34
CA ASP A 639 -7.89 -6.06 10.75
C ASP A 639 -7.34 -4.78 11.42
N ALA A 640 -7.56 -3.58 10.83
CA ALA A 640 -7.04 -2.30 11.34
C ALA A 640 -7.38 -2.03 12.82
N ASN A 641 -8.56 -2.49 13.28
CA ASN A 641 -8.95 -2.38 14.68
C ASN A 641 -8.09 -3.27 15.60
N ILE A 642 -7.76 -4.49 15.17
CA ILE A 642 -6.87 -5.39 15.92
C ILE A 642 -5.48 -4.77 15.97
N LEU A 643 -4.97 -4.27 14.84
CA LEU A 643 -3.68 -3.62 14.75
C LEU A 643 -3.56 -2.41 15.69
N LYS A 644 -4.60 -1.56 15.75
CA LYS A 644 -4.65 -0.42 16.67
C LYS A 644 -4.59 -0.89 18.13
N GLN A 645 -5.40 -1.90 18.48
CA GLN A 645 -5.40 -2.48 19.84
C GLN A 645 -4.03 -3.03 20.21
N VAL A 646 -3.39 -3.75 19.29
CA VAL A 646 -2.05 -4.31 19.49
C VAL A 646 -1.02 -3.20 19.68
N SER A 647 -1.04 -2.16 18.83
CA SER A 647 -0.11 -1.03 18.92
C SER A 647 -0.19 -0.31 20.28
N GLU A 648 -1.41 -0.07 20.77
CA GLU A 648 -1.64 0.53 22.09
C GLU A 648 -1.06 -0.34 23.22
N GLU A 649 -1.25 -1.65 23.16
CA GLU A 649 -0.77 -2.57 24.20
C GLU A 649 0.75 -2.79 24.14
N VAL A 650 1.32 -2.93 22.96
CA VAL A 650 2.78 -3.07 22.80
C VAL A 650 3.48 -1.83 23.36
N ASN A 651 3.01 -0.62 23.01
CA ASN A 651 3.57 0.61 23.56
C ASN A 651 3.43 0.64 25.09
N ARG A 652 2.24 0.38 25.63
CA ARG A 652 2.01 0.37 27.09
C ARG A 652 2.93 -0.62 27.81
N ILE A 653 3.05 -1.84 27.30
CA ILE A 653 3.85 -2.91 27.93
C ILE A 653 5.33 -2.56 27.88
N LEU A 654 5.85 -2.12 26.74
CA LEU A 654 7.27 -1.81 26.59
C LEU A 654 7.65 -0.49 27.25
N ASP A 655 6.73 0.49 27.36
CA ASP A 655 6.99 1.71 28.16
C ASP A 655 7.05 1.40 29.66
N GLU A 656 6.25 0.43 30.14
CA GLU A 656 6.22 0.02 31.55
C GLU A 656 7.34 -0.98 31.90
N ASP A 657 7.67 -1.88 31.02
CA ASP A 657 8.68 -2.93 31.19
C ASP A 657 9.42 -3.22 29.86
N PRO A 658 10.41 -2.40 29.51
CA PRO A 658 11.15 -2.56 28.25
C PRO A 658 11.81 -3.92 28.09
N GLY A 659 12.25 -4.54 29.20
CA GLY A 659 12.91 -5.86 29.23
C GLY A 659 11.94 -7.04 29.18
N LEU A 660 10.63 -6.83 29.38
CA LEU A 660 9.65 -7.88 29.63
C LEU A 660 10.08 -8.77 30.81
N ASP A 661 10.62 -8.17 31.90
CA ASP A 661 11.24 -8.88 33.03
C ASP A 661 10.23 -9.28 34.11
N LYS A 662 9.01 -8.72 34.09
CA LYS A 662 7.94 -9.10 35.01
C LYS A 662 7.55 -10.57 34.82
N GLU A 663 7.20 -11.27 35.90
CA GLU A 663 6.82 -12.69 35.86
C GLU A 663 5.66 -12.98 34.90
N GLU A 664 4.71 -12.07 34.79
CA GLU A 664 3.57 -12.20 33.85
C GLU A 664 3.95 -12.12 32.35
N TYR A 665 5.14 -11.60 32.02
CA TYR A 665 5.67 -11.49 30.66
C TYR A 665 6.72 -12.56 30.31
N ARG A 666 7.07 -13.46 31.25
CA ARG A 666 8.14 -14.42 31.07
C ARG A 666 8.00 -15.31 29.82
N GLU A 667 6.82 -15.87 29.57
CA GLU A 667 6.59 -16.70 28.38
C GLU A 667 6.51 -15.82 27.11
N LEU A 668 5.97 -14.62 27.23
CA LEU A 668 5.98 -13.63 26.14
C LEU A 668 7.41 -13.24 25.76
N LYS A 669 8.27 -12.93 26.73
CA LYS A 669 9.69 -12.62 26.51
C LYS A 669 10.38 -13.73 25.73
N ARG A 670 10.22 -14.97 26.16
CA ARG A 670 10.79 -16.14 25.48
C ARG A 670 10.33 -16.25 24.03
N LYS A 671 9.03 -15.99 23.77
CA LYS A 671 8.47 -16.03 22.41
C LYS A 671 9.01 -14.91 21.53
N VAL A 672 9.14 -13.71 22.09
CA VAL A 672 9.74 -12.55 21.40
C VAL A 672 11.21 -12.81 21.06
N GLU A 673 12.00 -13.34 22.00
CA GLU A 673 13.42 -13.68 21.76
C GLU A 673 13.56 -14.73 20.65
N GLN A 674 12.70 -15.76 20.67
CA GLN A 674 12.66 -16.76 19.60
C GLN A 674 12.30 -16.12 18.25
N TYR A 675 11.29 -15.25 18.20
CA TYR A 675 10.86 -14.58 16.98
C TYR A 675 11.95 -13.67 16.38
N LEU A 676 12.69 -12.96 17.22
CA LEU A 676 13.80 -12.10 16.80
C LEU A 676 15.01 -12.95 16.37
N GLY A 677 15.37 -13.99 17.10
CA GLY A 677 16.49 -14.86 16.75
C GLY A 677 16.32 -15.64 15.46
N ASP A 678 15.09 -16.02 15.10
CA ASP A 678 14.78 -16.67 13.82
C ASP A 678 14.79 -15.66 12.61
N ARG A 679 14.87 -14.34 12.87
CA ARG A 679 14.81 -13.26 11.86
C ARG A 679 16.04 -12.36 11.78
N ASP A 680 17.05 -12.53 12.63
CA ASP A 680 18.27 -11.68 12.61
C ASP A 680 19.00 -11.68 11.25
N GLU A 681 18.72 -12.63 10.35
CA GLU A 681 19.23 -12.65 8.98
C GLU A 681 18.34 -11.86 7.97
N HIS A 682 17.13 -11.41 8.36
CA HIS A 682 16.12 -10.88 7.42
C HIS A 682 15.45 -9.56 7.82
N LEU A 683 15.74 -8.99 8.99
CA LEU A 683 15.22 -7.67 9.39
C LEU A 683 16.08 -6.51 8.87
N ASN A 684 16.36 -6.49 7.57
CA ASN A 684 16.72 -5.25 6.86
C ASN A 684 15.41 -4.53 6.48
N LEU A 685 14.83 -3.81 7.44
CA LEU A 685 13.72 -2.88 7.22
C LEU A 685 14.20 -1.57 6.63
#